data_00373ae7002cb745b2e20f0f2f41a463
#
_entry.id   00373ae7002cb745b2e20f0f2f41a463
#
_cell.length_a   1.000
_cell.length_b   1.000
_cell.length_c   1.000
_cell.angle_alpha   90.00
_cell.angle_beta   90.00
_cell.angle_gamma   90.00
#
_symmetry.space_group_name_H-M   'P 1'
#
loop_
_entity.id
_entity.type
_entity.pdbx_description
1 polymer ?
#
loop_
_entity_poly.entity_id
_entity_poly.type
_entity_poly.pdbx_seq_one_letter_code
_entity_poly.pdbx_strand_id
1 'polypeptide(L)'
;MKRTLLLLVLLCATTFSAVADKGMWLPSLISSRIKDMKSKGFKLSAEDIYSINQASLKDAVVLFDGGCTGEIVSEQGLLITNHHCGYDAIQALSTVENDYLTNGYWAMSNAEELPCAGLKVHILVRMDEVTDRLAAGETREEIIAKAEAEGVGYRAKVESMYYGNQAYLFIYREFNDVRLVGAPPTTIGKFGADNDNWIWPRHTGDFSIFRIYANENNEPAAYSADNKPYKPARHFKISTKGVKEGDFTMIYGFPGNTQEYITSDAVEYIAETSDPTKIALRTERLDIIGAAQKLSPETRIKYAAKQANIANAWKKWQGEVKGINRLGTYDKKVAYEERFRQANPDKAYLLDSLSAAYKRNIDGYFHYELYSETLRGIELQQVVYIAADERLSDEERMAAIELFYKDFDVNVDRQLAIAMLKAYDQHATADAPMLEALFEREGGAEAYANWLYDNTKLGSLEAYKSACVETDPMTEFAYAVSEIRLEAMKYAYRNLSNIPDIERWFRPYVKALMEWDKERAFFPDANLTLRVAYGKVAGYQYADGEYHLPQTTIEGIMQKDNPDIYDYNIPQRLRDVYATKDYGRWGIELNGKYTVPVCFIATNHTTGGNSGSPVLNGKGELIGVNFDRTWLSTMSDIEFDETLCRNIICDIRYVLFVVDKVGGAGWLFEEMGI
;
A
#
# COMPACT_ATOMS: atom_id res chain seq x y z
N MET A 1 51.73 29.54 10.26
CA MET A 1 50.65 30.21 9.53
C MET A 1 50.16 29.51 8.24
N LYS A 2 51.00 28.97 7.35
CA LYS A 2 50.50 28.28 6.12
C LYS A 2 49.82 26.91 6.36
N ARG A 3 50.13 26.18 7.43
CA ARG A 3 49.47 24.89 7.76
C ARG A 3 48.09 25.06 8.44
N THR A 4 47.89 26.15 9.17
CA THR A 4 46.59 26.47 9.82
C THR A 4 45.56 26.98 8.80
N LEU A 5 46.02 27.64 7.72
CA LEU A 5 45.14 28.09 6.64
C LEU A 5 44.65 26.93 5.77
N LEU A 6 45.47 25.87 5.60
CA LEU A 6 45.08 24.68 4.85
C LEU A 6 44.04 23.83 5.61
N LEU A 7 44.09 23.79 6.94
CA LEU A 7 43.09 23.11 7.77
C LEU A 7 41.77 23.86 7.84
N LEU A 8 41.75 25.19 7.79
CA LEU A 8 40.51 25.98 7.72
C LEU A 8 39.84 25.88 6.33
N VAL A 9 40.63 25.78 5.25
CA VAL A 9 40.06 25.56 3.89
C VAL A 9 39.53 24.14 3.72
N LEU A 10 40.11 23.12 4.39
CA LEU A 10 39.54 21.76 4.39
C LEU A 10 38.27 21.64 5.26
N LEU A 11 38.10 22.47 6.31
CA LEU A 11 36.91 22.45 7.15
C LEU A 11 35.72 23.20 6.52
N CYS A 12 35.96 24.14 5.58
CA CYS A 12 34.91 24.84 4.84
C CYS A 12 34.42 24.11 3.57
N ALA A 13 35.03 22.97 3.22
CA ALA A 13 34.71 22.24 1.99
C ALA A 13 33.74 21.06 2.18
N THR A 14 33.16 20.87 3.37
CA THR A 14 32.29 19.71 3.65
C THR A 14 30.89 20.04 4.17
N THR A 15 30.34 21.19 3.85
CA THR A 15 28.89 21.41 3.99
C THR A 15 28.23 21.50 2.61
N PHE A 16 28.45 20.51 1.75
CA PHE A 16 27.39 20.13 0.84
C PHE A 16 26.37 19.39 1.70
N SER A 17 25.32 20.09 2.09
CA SER A 17 24.10 19.42 2.54
C SER A 17 23.76 18.41 1.48
N ALA A 18 23.95 17.12 1.76
CA ALA A 18 23.40 16.06 0.93
C ALA A 18 21.90 16.34 0.86
N VAL A 19 21.41 16.75 -0.31
CA VAL A 19 19.97 16.89 -0.52
C VAL A 19 19.43 15.49 -0.38
N ALA A 20 18.62 15.26 0.66
CA ALA A 20 18.03 13.96 0.95
C ALA A 20 17.27 13.44 -0.27
N ASP A 21 17.27 12.13 -0.45
CA ASP A 21 16.49 11.43 -1.50
C ASP A 21 14.96 11.52 -1.24
N LYS A 22 14.57 12.37 -0.32
CA LYS A 22 13.20 12.62 0.14
C LYS A 22 12.35 13.25 -0.96
N GLY A 23 11.17 12.70 -1.18
CA GLY A 23 10.13 13.33 -1.98
C GLY A 23 9.44 12.38 -2.97
N MET A 24 8.14 12.66 -3.18
CA MET A 24 7.28 12.03 -4.19
C MET A 24 6.82 13.10 -5.16
N TRP A 25 7.64 13.34 -6.18
CA TRP A 25 7.57 14.51 -7.04
C TRP A 25 6.49 14.37 -8.12
N LEU A 26 5.75 15.45 -8.38
CA LEU A 26 4.85 15.50 -9.55
C LEU A 26 5.68 15.43 -10.84
N PRO A 27 5.36 14.51 -11.76
CA PRO A 27 6.14 14.34 -12.99
C PRO A 27 6.21 15.59 -13.87
N SER A 28 5.13 16.40 -13.93
CA SER A 28 5.09 17.65 -14.67
C SER A 28 6.07 18.73 -14.14
N LEU A 29 6.45 18.61 -12.84
CA LEU A 29 7.38 19.55 -12.19
C LEU A 29 8.79 18.97 -11.99
N ILE A 30 9.07 17.80 -12.56
CA ILE A 30 10.33 17.07 -12.33
C ILE A 30 11.56 17.83 -12.87
N SER A 31 11.38 18.76 -13.79
CA SER A 31 12.46 19.60 -14.34
C SER A 31 13.27 20.31 -13.26
N SER A 32 12.63 20.69 -12.15
CA SER A 32 13.29 21.32 -10.99
C SER A 32 14.26 20.37 -10.28
N ARG A 33 14.13 19.06 -10.46
CA ARG A 33 14.93 18.01 -9.79
C ARG A 33 15.98 17.37 -10.69
N ILE A 34 15.93 17.57 -12.00
CA ILE A 34 16.78 16.90 -12.99
C ILE A 34 18.27 17.13 -12.72
N LYS A 35 18.66 18.32 -12.27
CA LYS A 35 20.07 18.61 -11.93
C LYS A 35 20.57 17.72 -10.80
N ASP A 36 19.77 17.56 -9.75
CA ASP A 36 20.08 16.70 -8.62
C ASP A 36 20.08 15.22 -9.04
N MET A 37 19.06 14.76 -9.75
CA MET A 37 18.99 13.39 -10.28
C MET A 37 20.20 13.05 -11.15
N LYS A 38 20.65 13.98 -12.02
CA LYS A 38 21.84 13.78 -12.86
C LYS A 38 23.13 13.69 -12.03
N SER A 39 23.26 14.44 -10.94
CA SER A 39 24.40 14.34 -10.04
C SER A 39 24.50 12.97 -9.36
N LYS A 40 23.37 12.28 -9.21
CA LYS A 40 23.22 10.95 -8.61
C LYS A 40 23.28 9.80 -9.63
N GLY A 41 23.37 10.09 -10.93
CA GLY A 41 23.57 9.07 -11.97
C GLY A 41 22.47 8.97 -13.02
N PHE A 42 21.41 9.78 -12.95
CA PHE A 42 20.37 9.83 -13.97
C PHE A 42 20.90 10.36 -15.32
N LYS A 43 20.50 9.76 -16.43
CA LYS A 43 21.06 10.03 -17.76
C LYS A 43 20.06 10.70 -18.73
N LEU A 44 18.76 10.71 -18.39
CA LEU A 44 17.70 11.18 -19.26
C LEU A 44 17.35 12.66 -18.97
N SER A 45 16.39 13.20 -19.70
CA SER A 45 15.80 14.53 -19.52
C SER A 45 14.51 14.51 -18.72
N ALA A 46 13.97 15.66 -18.37
CA ALA A 46 12.63 15.78 -17.79
C ALA A 46 11.54 15.32 -18.77
N GLU A 47 11.72 15.62 -20.06
CA GLU A 47 10.77 15.24 -21.12
C GLU A 47 10.72 13.73 -21.35
N ASP A 48 11.83 13.00 -21.09
CA ASP A 48 11.83 11.55 -21.12
C ASP A 48 10.96 10.97 -19.99
N ILE A 49 10.89 11.63 -18.82
CA ILE A 49 10.06 11.20 -17.70
C ILE A 49 8.59 11.56 -17.99
N TYR A 50 8.31 12.81 -18.34
CA TYR A 50 6.97 13.29 -18.57
C TYR A 50 6.92 14.25 -19.79
N SER A 51 6.12 13.91 -20.77
CA SER A 51 5.80 14.77 -21.91
C SER A 51 4.34 14.56 -22.34
N ILE A 52 3.71 15.62 -22.82
CA ILE A 52 2.41 15.58 -23.49
C ILE A 52 2.56 15.63 -25.01
N ASN A 53 3.77 15.95 -25.51
CA ASN A 53 4.04 16.15 -26.92
C ASN A 53 4.68 14.93 -27.60
N GLN A 54 5.25 14.03 -26.81
CA GLN A 54 5.90 12.80 -27.26
C GLN A 54 5.76 11.69 -26.21
N ALA A 55 5.93 10.45 -26.65
CA ALA A 55 5.95 9.31 -25.74
C ALA A 55 7.08 9.42 -24.71
N SER A 56 6.76 9.23 -23.45
CA SER A 56 7.66 9.34 -22.30
C SER A 56 7.50 8.16 -21.36
N LEU A 57 8.30 8.07 -20.30
CA LEU A 57 8.25 6.96 -19.35
C LEU A 57 6.86 6.82 -18.68
N LYS A 58 6.10 7.91 -18.51
CA LYS A 58 4.73 7.89 -17.96
C LYS A 58 3.78 6.96 -18.73
N ASP A 59 3.99 6.80 -20.04
CA ASP A 59 3.10 6.03 -20.93
C ASP A 59 3.29 4.51 -20.76
N ALA A 60 4.31 4.11 -20.01
CA ALA A 60 4.57 2.71 -19.65
C ALA A 60 4.22 2.38 -18.20
N VAL A 61 3.70 3.34 -17.41
CA VAL A 61 3.29 3.13 -16.01
C VAL A 61 1.77 3.11 -15.94
N VAL A 62 1.21 2.11 -15.26
CA VAL A 62 -0.24 1.98 -15.10
C VAL A 62 -0.63 2.04 -13.63
N LEU A 63 -1.78 2.64 -13.32
CA LEU A 63 -2.50 2.41 -12.08
C LEU A 63 -3.26 1.10 -12.25
N PHE A 64 -2.90 0.10 -11.46
CA PHE A 64 -3.44 -1.25 -11.52
C PHE A 64 -4.52 -1.42 -10.44
N ASP A 65 -5.72 -1.82 -10.88
CA ASP A 65 -6.90 -2.06 -10.03
C ASP A 65 -7.21 -0.95 -9.01
N GLY A 66 -6.89 0.30 -9.36
CA GLY A 66 -7.18 1.47 -8.52
C GLY A 66 -6.40 1.57 -7.20
N GLY A 67 -5.45 0.69 -6.94
CA GLY A 67 -4.72 0.66 -5.66
C GLY A 67 -3.22 0.35 -5.77
N CYS A 68 -2.79 -0.25 -6.86
CA CYS A 68 -1.41 -0.63 -7.12
C CYS A 68 -0.84 0.07 -8.36
N THR A 69 0.41 -0.16 -8.64
CA THR A 69 1.11 0.27 -9.85
C THR A 69 1.51 -0.95 -10.69
N GLY A 70 1.72 -0.76 -11.97
CA GLY A 70 2.33 -1.76 -12.85
C GLY A 70 3.10 -1.10 -13.98
N GLU A 71 3.89 -1.89 -14.70
CA GLU A 71 4.74 -1.44 -15.80
C GLU A 71 4.55 -2.25 -17.07
N ILE A 72 4.42 -1.56 -18.19
CA ILE A 72 4.35 -2.19 -19.50
C ILE A 72 5.77 -2.47 -20.00
N VAL A 73 6.05 -3.74 -20.36
CA VAL A 73 7.38 -4.24 -20.68
C VAL A 73 7.51 -4.76 -22.12
N SER A 74 6.47 -4.60 -22.94
CA SER A 74 6.51 -5.03 -24.35
C SER A 74 5.72 -4.10 -25.27
N GLU A 75 5.93 -4.24 -26.60
CA GLU A 75 5.14 -3.58 -27.62
C GLU A 75 3.71 -4.13 -27.76
N GLN A 76 3.38 -5.18 -27.03
CA GLN A 76 2.10 -5.88 -27.06
C GLN A 76 1.37 -5.84 -25.71
N GLY A 77 1.61 -4.79 -24.92
CA GLY A 77 0.86 -4.52 -23.69
C GLY A 77 1.11 -5.51 -22.55
N LEU A 78 2.22 -6.27 -22.58
CA LEU A 78 2.61 -7.14 -21.48
C LEU A 78 2.94 -6.28 -20.26
N LEU A 79 2.33 -6.59 -19.11
CA LEU A 79 2.33 -5.80 -17.90
C LEU A 79 2.85 -6.63 -16.73
N ILE A 80 3.81 -6.09 -15.98
CA ILE A 80 4.26 -6.67 -14.70
C ILE A 80 3.68 -5.83 -13.56
N THR A 81 3.28 -6.50 -12.48
CA THR A 81 2.92 -5.90 -11.19
C THR A 81 3.27 -6.89 -10.08
N ASN A 82 2.90 -6.60 -8.83
CA ASN A 82 3.12 -7.56 -7.74
C ASN A 82 2.13 -8.74 -7.76
N HIS A 83 2.53 -9.84 -7.14
CA HIS A 83 1.66 -10.98 -6.87
C HIS A 83 0.50 -10.57 -5.96
N HIS A 84 0.78 -9.83 -4.89
CA HIS A 84 -0.26 -9.37 -3.98
C HIS A 84 -1.23 -8.36 -4.61
N CYS A 85 -0.80 -7.59 -5.64
CA CYS A 85 -1.70 -6.71 -6.42
C CYS A 85 -2.63 -7.52 -7.34
N GLY A 86 -2.13 -8.61 -7.90
CA GLY A 86 -2.92 -9.53 -8.74
C GLY A 86 -3.72 -10.57 -7.96
N TYR A 87 -3.59 -10.61 -6.63
CA TYR A 87 -4.11 -11.70 -5.79
C TYR A 87 -5.59 -11.98 -6.00
N ASP A 88 -6.44 -10.95 -5.91
CA ASP A 88 -7.88 -11.10 -6.03
C ASP A 88 -8.29 -11.57 -7.43
N ALA A 89 -7.64 -11.06 -8.48
CA ALA A 89 -7.90 -11.50 -9.85
C ALA A 89 -7.48 -12.96 -10.08
N ILE A 90 -6.32 -13.38 -9.54
CA ILE A 90 -5.84 -14.77 -9.63
C ILE A 90 -6.76 -15.70 -8.81
N GLN A 91 -7.18 -15.27 -7.63
CA GLN A 91 -8.10 -16.03 -6.78
C GLN A 91 -9.46 -16.21 -7.46
N ALA A 92 -10.00 -15.17 -8.09
CA ALA A 92 -11.27 -15.24 -8.81
C ALA A 92 -11.26 -16.22 -10.00
N LEU A 93 -10.07 -16.45 -10.59
CA LEU A 93 -9.87 -17.43 -11.66
C LEU A 93 -9.62 -18.84 -11.14
N SER A 94 -9.31 -19.01 -9.85
CA SER A 94 -8.97 -20.29 -9.24
C SER A 94 -10.22 -21.10 -8.90
N THR A 95 -10.14 -22.42 -9.12
CA THR A 95 -11.13 -23.41 -8.71
C THR A 95 -10.46 -24.51 -7.91
N VAL A 96 -11.24 -25.44 -7.34
CA VAL A 96 -10.66 -26.61 -6.63
C VAL A 96 -9.84 -27.48 -7.57
N GLU A 97 -10.23 -27.59 -8.85
CA GLU A 97 -9.52 -28.36 -9.88
C GLU A 97 -8.33 -27.61 -10.46
N ASN A 98 -8.40 -26.28 -10.49
CA ASN A 98 -7.39 -25.38 -11.07
C ASN A 98 -7.04 -24.28 -10.08
N ASP A 99 -6.32 -24.63 -9.04
CA ASP A 99 -5.87 -23.66 -8.02
C ASP A 99 -4.66 -22.88 -8.50
N TYR A 100 -4.92 -21.86 -9.32
CA TYR A 100 -3.88 -20.99 -9.90
C TYR A 100 -3.18 -20.12 -8.86
N LEU A 101 -3.87 -19.82 -7.76
CA LEU A 101 -3.29 -19.03 -6.69
C LEU A 101 -2.21 -19.84 -5.95
N THR A 102 -2.53 -21.06 -5.52
CA THR A 102 -1.57 -21.89 -4.78
C THR A 102 -0.45 -22.43 -5.67
N ASN A 103 -0.79 -22.90 -6.89
CA ASN A 103 0.12 -23.64 -7.74
C ASN A 103 0.82 -22.77 -8.80
N GLY A 104 0.37 -21.52 -8.96
CA GLY A 104 0.78 -20.65 -10.05
C GLY A 104 0.06 -20.94 -11.37
N TYR A 105 0.20 -20.02 -12.31
CA TYR A 105 -0.32 -20.14 -13.67
C TYR A 105 0.66 -19.55 -14.68
N TRP A 106 0.80 -20.20 -15.84
CA TRP A 106 1.63 -19.70 -16.93
C TRP A 106 0.96 -20.03 -18.26
N ALA A 107 0.50 -19.01 -18.99
CA ALA A 107 0.05 -19.14 -20.35
C ALA A 107 1.23 -19.44 -21.27
N MET A 108 1.10 -20.43 -22.15
CA MET A 108 2.13 -20.79 -23.14
C MET A 108 1.87 -20.15 -24.52
N SER A 109 0.77 -19.42 -24.63
CA SER A 109 0.39 -18.61 -25.80
C SER A 109 -0.65 -17.58 -25.42
N ASN A 110 -0.86 -16.57 -26.27
CA ASN A 110 -1.92 -15.57 -26.03
C ASN A 110 -3.32 -16.18 -25.94
N ALA A 111 -3.55 -17.34 -26.56
CA ALA A 111 -4.83 -18.03 -26.50
C ALA A 111 -5.16 -18.64 -25.13
N GLU A 112 -4.14 -18.83 -24.30
CA GLU A 112 -4.26 -19.38 -22.95
C GLU A 112 -4.36 -18.26 -21.89
N GLU A 113 -4.21 -16.98 -22.27
CA GLU A 113 -4.33 -15.87 -21.33
C GLU A 113 -5.76 -15.75 -20.79
N LEU A 114 -5.90 -15.68 -19.47
CA LEU A 114 -7.19 -15.75 -18.78
C LEU A 114 -7.79 -14.36 -18.55
N PRO A 115 -8.99 -14.04 -19.05
CA PRO A 115 -9.66 -12.77 -18.82
C PRO A 115 -9.99 -12.56 -17.34
N CYS A 116 -9.60 -11.41 -16.79
CA CYS A 116 -9.85 -11.04 -15.40
C CYS A 116 -11.08 -10.11 -15.34
N ALA A 117 -12.24 -10.67 -15.01
CA ALA A 117 -13.48 -9.91 -14.96
C ALA A 117 -13.41 -8.81 -13.88
N GLY A 118 -13.74 -7.57 -14.27
CA GLY A 118 -13.76 -6.42 -13.37
C GLY A 118 -12.39 -5.73 -13.16
N LEU A 119 -11.28 -6.38 -13.50
CA LEU A 119 -9.96 -5.79 -13.39
C LEU A 119 -9.78 -4.64 -14.38
N LYS A 120 -9.27 -3.52 -13.90
CA LYS A 120 -9.05 -2.31 -14.69
C LYS A 120 -7.63 -1.79 -14.55
N VAL A 121 -7.12 -1.18 -15.62
CA VAL A 121 -5.87 -0.44 -15.57
C VAL A 121 -6.04 0.94 -16.19
N HIS A 122 -5.31 1.92 -15.64
CA HIS A 122 -5.37 3.30 -16.09
C HIS A 122 -3.97 3.78 -16.48
N ILE A 123 -3.84 4.38 -17.67
CA ILE A 123 -2.61 5.00 -18.15
C ILE A 123 -2.81 6.51 -18.15
N LEU A 124 -1.89 7.25 -17.51
CA LEU A 124 -1.96 8.72 -17.45
C LEU A 124 -1.73 9.31 -18.83
N VAL A 125 -2.75 10.03 -19.34
CA VAL A 125 -2.65 10.81 -20.57
C VAL A 125 -1.88 12.10 -20.32
N ARG A 126 -2.40 12.94 -19.40
CA ARG A 126 -1.77 14.18 -18.96
C ARG A 126 -2.24 14.62 -17.57
N MET A 127 -1.52 15.59 -17.02
CA MET A 127 -1.92 16.34 -15.83
C MET A 127 -1.85 17.85 -16.13
N ASP A 128 -2.87 18.57 -15.70
CA ASP A 128 -2.99 20.02 -15.91
C ASP A 128 -3.25 20.72 -14.57
N GLU A 129 -2.55 21.83 -14.29
CA GLU A 129 -2.89 22.65 -13.14
C GLU A 129 -4.21 23.40 -13.40
N VAL A 130 -5.16 23.30 -12.48
CA VAL A 130 -6.51 23.87 -12.60
C VAL A 130 -6.88 24.80 -11.46
N THR A 131 -5.91 25.24 -10.67
CA THR A 131 -6.10 26.11 -9.50
C THR A 131 -6.85 27.39 -9.87
N ASP A 132 -6.44 28.07 -10.95
CA ASP A 132 -7.07 29.31 -11.39
C ASP A 132 -8.48 29.11 -11.96
N ARG A 133 -8.75 27.96 -12.58
CA ARG A 133 -10.09 27.61 -13.08
C ARG A 133 -11.09 27.45 -11.93
N LEU A 134 -10.70 26.73 -10.87
CA LEU A 134 -11.50 26.59 -9.65
C LEU A 134 -11.70 27.93 -8.95
N ALA A 135 -10.66 28.78 -8.87
CA ALA A 135 -10.75 30.11 -8.29
C ALA A 135 -11.67 31.05 -9.10
N ALA A 136 -11.78 30.83 -10.40
CA ALA A 136 -12.70 31.56 -11.30
C ALA A 136 -14.16 31.06 -11.19
N GLY A 137 -14.43 30.00 -10.40
CA GLY A 137 -15.77 29.48 -10.12
C GLY A 137 -16.19 28.29 -10.98
N GLU A 138 -15.29 27.73 -11.82
CA GLU A 138 -15.57 26.47 -12.50
C GLU A 138 -15.57 25.31 -11.49
N THR A 139 -16.55 24.42 -11.53
CA THR A 139 -16.64 23.31 -10.60
C THR A 139 -15.72 22.14 -10.99
N ARG A 140 -15.41 21.26 -10.02
CA ARG A 140 -14.62 20.04 -10.30
C ARG A 140 -15.33 19.15 -11.30
N GLU A 141 -16.63 19.00 -11.17
CA GLU A 141 -17.50 18.21 -12.03
C GLU A 141 -17.48 18.71 -13.49
N GLU A 142 -17.54 20.03 -13.68
CA GLU A 142 -17.45 20.64 -15.02
C GLU A 142 -16.09 20.41 -15.68
N ILE A 143 -15.01 20.53 -14.88
CA ILE A 143 -13.63 20.29 -15.35
C ILE A 143 -13.46 18.82 -15.76
N ILE A 144 -13.93 17.88 -14.94
CA ILE A 144 -13.87 16.44 -15.18
C ILE A 144 -14.68 16.08 -16.43
N ALA A 145 -15.94 16.50 -16.51
CA ALA A 145 -16.81 16.18 -17.64
C ALA A 145 -16.25 16.67 -18.99
N LYS A 146 -15.65 17.87 -19.02
CA LYS A 146 -14.97 18.38 -20.21
C LYS A 146 -13.78 17.52 -20.63
N ALA A 147 -12.97 17.10 -19.65
CA ALA A 147 -11.79 16.29 -19.90
C ALA A 147 -12.12 14.87 -20.37
N GLU A 148 -13.14 14.26 -19.81
CA GLU A 148 -13.58 12.91 -20.20
C GLU A 148 -14.19 12.89 -21.63
N ALA A 149 -14.79 14.00 -22.07
CA ALA A 149 -15.31 14.14 -23.42
C ALA A 149 -14.23 14.25 -24.51
N GLU A 150 -12.96 14.43 -24.15
CA GLU A 150 -11.87 14.61 -25.11
C GLU A 150 -11.42 13.33 -25.80
N GLY A 151 -11.70 12.14 -25.25
CA GLY A 151 -11.22 10.88 -25.80
C GLY A 151 -11.97 9.64 -25.36
N VAL A 152 -11.85 8.59 -26.16
CA VAL A 152 -12.45 7.28 -25.85
C VAL A 152 -11.78 6.64 -24.65
N GLY A 153 -12.60 6.21 -23.68
CA GLY A 153 -12.13 5.57 -22.46
C GLY A 153 -11.42 6.52 -21.49
N TYR A 154 -11.59 7.85 -21.66
CA TYR A 154 -11.02 8.81 -20.73
C TYR A 154 -11.77 8.80 -19.41
N ARG A 155 -11.02 8.86 -18.32
CA ARG A 155 -11.47 9.09 -16.95
C ARG A 155 -10.63 10.19 -16.36
N ALA A 156 -11.26 11.09 -15.63
CA ALA A 156 -10.57 12.24 -15.07
C ALA A 156 -10.86 12.39 -13.58
N LYS A 157 -9.91 12.98 -12.86
CA LYS A 157 -10.09 13.40 -11.48
C LYS A 157 -9.36 14.70 -11.21
N VAL A 158 -9.90 15.53 -10.34
CA VAL A 158 -9.26 16.74 -9.85
C VAL A 158 -8.81 16.54 -8.42
N GLU A 159 -7.50 16.58 -8.20
CA GLU A 159 -6.88 16.37 -6.90
C GLU A 159 -6.28 17.65 -6.34
N SER A 160 -6.47 17.84 -5.03
CA SER A 160 -5.84 18.92 -4.28
C SER A 160 -4.42 18.56 -3.90
N MET A 161 -3.50 19.52 -4.04
CA MET A 161 -2.11 19.43 -3.63
C MET A 161 -1.82 20.48 -2.57
N TYR A 162 -0.88 20.17 -1.65
CA TYR A 162 -0.49 21.09 -0.60
C TYR A 162 -1.68 21.63 0.20
N TYR A 163 -2.61 20.71 0.61
CA TYR A 163 -3.83 21.05 1.37
C TYR A 163 -4.70 22.10 0.67
N GLY A 164 -4.87 21.98 -0.64
CA GLY A 164 -5.73 22.86 -1.44
C GLY A 164 -5.08 24.18 -1.89
N ASN A 165 -3.78 24.36 -1.71
CA ASN A 165 -3.05 25.50 -2.26
C ASN A 165 -2.88 25.41 -3.77
N GLN A 166 -2.89 24.20 -4.33
CA GLN A 166 -2.90 23.91 -5.76
C GLN A 166 -3.91 22.80 -6.06
N ALA A 167 -4.40 22.74 -7.29
CA ALA A 167 -5.26 21.67 -7.78
C ALA A 167 -4.81 21.24 -9.18
N TYR A 168 -4.81 19.94 -9.41
CA TYR A 168 -4.42 19.34 -10.67
C TYR A 168 -5.52 18.43 -11.19
N LEU A 169 -5.81 18.55 -12.47
CA LEU A 169 -6.61 17.62 -13.25
C LEU A 169 -5.68 16.49 -13.75
N PHE A 170 -6.06 15.26 -13.50
CA PHE A 170 -5.41 14.06 -14.04
C PHE A 170 -6.37 13.37 -15.00
N ILE A 171 -5.93 13.13 -16.22
CA ILE A 171 -6.70 12.44 -17.25
C ILE A 171 -6.03 11.11 -17.54
N TYR A 172 -6.80 10.03 -17.40
CA TYR A 172 -6.36 8.65 -17.61
C TYR A 172 -7.10 8.04 -18.79
N ARG A 173 -6.50 7.03 -19.39
CA ARG A 173 -7.16 6.12 -20.32
C ARG A 173 -7.40 4.80 -19.57
N GLU A 174 -8.67 4.41 -19.41
CA GLU A 174 -9.11 3.22 -18.69
C GLU A 174 -9.25 2.03 -19.63
N PHE A 175 -8.58 0.92 -19.35
CA PHE A 175 -8.71 -0.35 -20.07
C PHE A 175 -9.39 -1.38 -19.17
N ASN A 176 -10.37 -2.13 -19.74
CA ASN A 176 -11.21 -3.08 -19.04
C ASN A 176 -11.04 -4.53 -19.50
N ASP A 177 -10.25 -4.79 -20.55
CA ASP A 177 -9.84 -6.15 -20.95
C ASP A 177 -8.39 -6.35 -20.55
N VAL A 178 -8.20 -6.90 -19.35
CA VAL A 178 -6.90 -7.26 -18.79
C VAL A 178 -6.90 -8.75 -18.52
N ARG A 179 -5.86 -9.45 -18.95
CA ARG A 179 -5.79 -10.91 -18.85
C ARG A 179 -4.56 -11.35 -18.08
N LEU A 180 -4.70 -12.41 -17.28
CA LEU A 180 -3.61 -13.05 -16.58
C LEU A 180 -2.75 -13.84 -17.60
N VAL A 181 -1.46 -13.55 -17.62
CA VAL A 181 -0.45 -14.24 -18.44
C VAL A 181 0.37 -15.20 -17.59
N GLY A 182 0.71 -14.80 -16.37
CA GLY A 182 1.45 -15.65 -15.48
C GLY A 182 1.53 -15.13 -14.05
N ALA A 183 1.56 -16.06 -13.11
CA ALA A 183 1.83 -15.80 -11.71
C ALA A 183 2.59 -16.97 -11.10
N PRO A 184 3.61 -16.73 -10.28
CA PRO A 184 4.27 -17.81 -9.55
C PRO A 184 3.34 -18.41 -8.52
N PRO A 185 3.61 -19.63 -8.04
CA PRO A 185 2.95 -20.19 -6.86
C PRO A 185 3.02 -19.24 -5.67
N THR A 186 1.98 -19.20 -4.82
CA THR A 186 1.95 -18.37 -3.60
C THR A 186 3.20 -18.55 -2.75
N THR A 187 3.76 -19.76 -2.68
CA THR A 187 5.01 -20.05 -1.94
C THR A 187 6.27 -19.44 -2.56
N ILE A 188 6.16 -18.76 -3.70
CA ILE A 188 7.18 -17.86 -4.26
C ILE A 188 6.68 -16.41 -4.17
N GLY A 189 5.46 -16.14 -4.66
CA GLY A 189 4.88 -14.79 -4.73
C GLY A 189 4.61 -14.15 -3.37
N LYS A 190 4.40 -14.97 -2.33
CA LYS A 190 4.20 -14.55 -0.94
C LYS A 190 5.10 -15.32 0.02
N PHE A 191 6.32 -15.70 -0.41
CA PHE A 191 7.27 -16.44 0.42
C PHE A 191 7.57 -15.71 1.73
N GLY A 192 7.41 -16.41 2.86
CA GLY A 192 7.55 -15.87 4.20
C GLY A 192 6.30 -15.16 4.75
N ALA A 193 5.27 -14.96 3.92
CA ALA A 193 3.96 -14.40 4.28
C ALA A 193 4.06 -13.28 5.33
N ASP A 194 3.23 -13.35 6.40
CA ASP A 194 3.20 -12.32 7.44
C ASP A 194 4.46 -12.31 8.33
N ASN A 195 5.21 -13.41 8.40
CA ASN A 195 6.46 -13.47 9.15
C ASN A 195 7.52 -12.54 8.57
N ASP A 196 7.65 -12.54 7.22
CA ASP A 196 8.62 -11.72 6.51
C ASP A 196 8.06 -10.34 6.09
N ASN A 197 6.77 -10.07 6.26
CA ASN A 197 6.13 -8.81 5.91
C ASN A 197 6.80 -7.65 6.65
N TRP A 198 7.17 -6.57 5.93
CA TRP A 198 7.95 -5.42 6.41
C TRP A 198 9.37 -5.76 6.88
N ILE A 199 9.85 -7.00 6.74
CA ILE A 199 11.14 -7.44 7.28
C ILE A 199 12.19 -7.49 6.17
N TRP A 200 13.40 -7.12 6.52
CA TRP A 200 14.62 -7.37 5.76
C TRP A 200 15.59 -8.21 6.62
N PRO A 201 16.28 -9.22 6.09
CA PRO A 201 16.40 -9.61 4.67
C PRO A 201 15.12 -10.30 4.11
N ARG A 202 14.71 -9.90 2.90
CA ARG A 202 13.53 -10.38 2.19
C ARG A 202 13.90 -11.29 1.02
N HIS A 203 13.07 -12.33 0.77
CA HIS A 203 13.35 -13.32 -0.27
C HIS A 203 12.09 -13.67 -1.09
N THR A 204 11.15 -12.77 -1.19
CA THR A 204 9.86 -12.95 -1.83
C THR A 204 9.95 -12.59 -3.31
N GLY A 205 9.43 -13.45 -4.18
CA GLY A 205 9.25 -13.19 -5.61
C GLY A 205 7.87 -12.57 -5.88
N ASP A 206 7.62 -11.39 -5.32
CA ASP A 206 6.32 -10.74 -5.36
C ASP A 206 6.08 -10.06 -6.72
N PHE A 207 5.67 -10.87 -7.71
CA PHE A 207 5.31 -10.38 -9.04
C PHE A 207 4.19 -11.22 -9.66
N SER A 208 3.47 -10.62 -10.61
CA SER A 208 2.54 -11.29 -11.52
C SER A 208 2.55 -10.59 -12.87
N ILE A 209 2.15 -11.29 -13.92
CA ILE A 209 2.21 -10.82 -15.31
C ILE A 209 0.80 -10.85 -15.88
N PHE A 210 0.40 -9.72 -16.44
CA PHE A 210 -0.87 -9.54 -17.14
C PHE A 210 -0.63 -8.99 -18.54
N ARG A 211 -1.69 -8.91 -19.34
CA ARG A 211 -1.67 -8.22 -20.62
C ARG A 211 -2.90 -7.37 -20.79
N ILE A 212 -2.69 -6.15 -21.29
CA ILE A 212 -3.75 -5.23 -21.67
C ILE A 212 -4.20 -5.56 -23.09
N TYR A 213 -5.51 -5.64 -23.30
CA TYR A 213 -6.14 -5.81 -24.59
C TYR A 213 -6.95 -4.58 -24.99
N ALA A 214 -7.07 -4.36 -26.29
CA ALA A 214 -7.77 -3.23 -26.92
C ALA A 214 -8.55 -3.71 -28.15
N ASN A 215 -9.48 -2.87 -28.64
CA ASN A 215 -10.18 -3.13 -29.88
C ASN A 215 -9.24 -3.03 -31.11
N GLU A 216 -9.78 -3.24 -32.30
CA GLU A 216 -9.01 -3.16 -33.57
C GLU A 216 -8.35 -1.80 -33.83
N ASN A 217 -8.90 -0.72 -33.23
CA ASN A 217 -8.36 0.64 -33.33
C ASN A 217 -7.34 0.96 -32.23
N ASN A 218 -6.94 -0.02 -31.42
CA ASN A 218 -6.07 0.14 -30.26
C ASN A 218 -6.69 1.05 -29.16
N GLU A 219 -8.02 1.03 -29.02
CA GLU A 219 -8.76 1.78 -28.04
C GLU A 219 -9.30 0.89 -26.93
N PRO A 220 -9.53 1.43 -25.71
CA PRO A 220 -10.17 0.71 -24.63
C PRO A 220 -11.51 0.12 -25.04
N ALA A 221 -11.76 -1.13 -24.66
CA ALA A 221 -12.99 -1.83 -24.92
C ALA A 221 -13.33 -2.78 -23.76
N ALA A 222 -14.60 -3.17 -23.66
CA ALA A 222 -14.98 -4.31 -22.82
C ALA A 222 -14.35 -5.59 -23.36
N TYR A 223 -14.26 -6.61 -22.50
CA TYR A 223 -13.75 -7.93 -22.93
C TYR A 223 -14.44 -8.42 -24.21
N SER A 224 -13.62 -8.82 -25.17
CA SER A 224 -14.06 -9.54 -26.38
C SER A 224 -12.95 -10.50 -26.83
N ALA A 225 -13.35 -11.66 -27.36
CA ALA A 225 -12.40 -12.60 -27.98
C ALA A 225 -11.69 -12.01 -29.21
N ASP A 226 -12.28 -10.98 -29.84
CA ASP A 226 -11.71 -10.30 -31.00
C ASP A 226 -10.70 -9.22 -30.64
N ASN A 227 -10.65 -8.80 -29.38
CA ASN A 227 -9.66 -7.80 -28.92
C ASN A 227 -8.23 -8.32 -29.14
N LYS A 228 -7.34 -7.38 -29.39
CA LYS A 228 -5.91 -7.63 -29.66
C LYS A 228 -5.06 -7.09 -28.51
N PRO A 229 -3.84 -7.62 -28.30
CA PRO A 229 -2.88 -7.02 -27.41
C PRO A 229 -2.73 -5.51 -27.66
N TYR A 230 -2.82 -4.72 -26.62
CA TYR A 230 -2.67 -3.25 -26.67
C TYR A 230 -1.27 -2.88 -27.14
N LYS A 231 -1.17 -1.92 -28.03
CA LYS A 231 0.10 -1.37 -28.51
C LYS A 231 0.39 -0.05 -27.78
N PRO A 232 1.23 -0.08 -26.73
CA PRO A 232 1.54 1.12 -25.96
C PRO A 232 2.40 2.09 -26.76
N ALA A 233 2.27 3.39 -26.46
CA ALA A 233 3.15 4.42 -27.02
C ALA A 233 4.61 4.25 -26.55
N ARG A 234 4.80 3.64 -25.39
CA ARG A 234 6.11 3.31 -24.80
C ARG A 234 5.99 2.08 -23.89
N HIS A 235 7.08 1.31 -23.79
CA HIS A 235 7.28 0.25 -22.81
C HIS A 235 8.68 0.38 -22.20
N PHE A 236 8.90 -0.26 -21.05
CA PHE A 236 10.21 -0.29 -20.40
C PHE A 236 11.11 -1.35 -21.03
N LYS A 237 12.34 -0.96 -21.33
CA LYS A 237 13.41 -1.93 -21.63
C LYS A 237 13.89 -2.54 -20.33
N ILE A 238 14.11 -3.84 -20.31
CA ILE A 238 14.59 -4.57 -19.14
C ILE A 238 16.11 -4.62 -19.15
N SER A 239 16.74 -4.32 -18.00
CA SER A 239 18.18 -4.45 -17.82
C SER A 239 18.51 -5.64 -16.92
N THR A 240 19.15 -6.66 -17.49
CA THR A 240 19.61 -7.85 -16.77
C THR A 240 21.01 -7.70 -16.15
N LYS A 241 21.62 -6.49 -16.24
CA LYS A 241 22.97 -6.23 -15.74
C LYS A 241 23.09 -6.27 -14.22
N GLY A 242 21.96 -6.17 -13.53
CA GLY A 242 21.87 -6.11 -12.08
C GLY A 242 22.24 -4.76 -11.49
N VAL A 243 22.30 -4.74 -10.18
CA VAL A 243 22.57 -3.55 -9.37
C VAL A 243 23.70 -3.78 -8.40
N LYS A 244 24.33 -2.70 -7.96
CA LYS A 244 25.31 -2.67 -6.88
C LYS A 244 25.04 -1.48 -5.96
N GLU A 245 25.58 -1.52 -4.78
CA GLU A 245 25.49 -0.41 -3.83
C GLU A 245 25.97 0.90 -4.43
N GLY A 246 25.18 1.97 -4.24
CA GLY A 246 25.41 3.29 -4.81
C GLY A 246 24.79 3.53 -6.20
N ASP A 247 24.29 2.50 -6.89
CA ASP A 247 23.64 2.68 -8.18
C ASP A 247 22.34 3.49 -8.03
N PHE A 248 22.13 4.42 -8.97
CA PHE A 248 20.91 5.24 -9.02
C PHE A 248 19.66 4.39 -9.23
N THR A 249 18.60 4.72 -8.49
CA THR A 249 17.27 4.14 -8.64
C THR A 249 16.20 5.22 -8.77
N MET A 250 15.18 4.97 -9.60
CA MET A 250 14.00 5.81 -9.72
C MET A 250 12.76 4.93 -9.68
N ILE A 251 11.80 5.27 -8.82
CA ILE A 251 10.48 4.67 -8.78
C ILE A 251 9.50 5.62 -9.45
N TYR A 252 8.65 5.08 -10.31
CA TYR A 252 7.62 5.81 -11.01
C TYR A 252 6.27 5.13 -10.81
N GLY A 253 5.44 5.64 -9.91
CA GLY A 253 4.22 4.94 -9.52
C GLY A 253 3.20 5.83 -8.82
N PHE A 254 2.19 5.18 -8.24
CA PHE A 254 1.02 5.81 -7.64
C PHE A 254 1.01 5.64 -6.11
N PRO A 255 1.84 6.40 -5.35
CA PRO A 255 1.82 6.35 -3.90
C PRO A 255 0.47 6.82 -3.36
N GLY A 256 -0.07 6.09 -2.38
CA GLY A 256 -1.44 6.27 -1.89
C GLY A 256 -1.61 7.44 -0.94
N ASN A 257 -0.91 7.44 0.19
CA ASN A 257 -1.11 8.47 1.23
C ASN A 257 0.16 8.72 2.05
N THR A 258 0.47 10.00 2.26
CA THR A 258 1.47 10.47 3.23
C THR A 258 0.93 11.65 4.02
N GLN A 259 1.57 12.00 5.13
CA GLN A 259 1.22 13.11 6.02
C GLN A 259 2.48 13.89 6.43
N GLU A 260 3.25 14.33 5.45
CA GLU A 260 4.55 14.99 5.65
C GLU A 260 4.48 16.29 6.47
N TYR A 261 3.33 17.01 6.40
CA TYR A 261 3.17 18.37 6.95
C TYR A 261 2.43 18.41 8.28
N ILE A 262 2.04 17.25 8.85
CA ILE A 262 1.38 17.25 10.16
C ILE A 262 2.28 17.84 11.24
N THR A 263 1.63 18.48 12.23
CA THR A 263 2.31 19.13 13.34
C THR A 263 2.67 18.14 14.46
N SER A 264 3.44 18.63 15.43
CA SER A 264 3.82 17.87 16.61
C SER A 264 2.62 17.32 17.37
N ASP A 265 1.50 18.06 17.47
CA ASP A 265 0.24 17.57 18.09
C ASP A 265 -0.25 16.26 17.46
N ALA A 266 -0.21 16.16 16.13
CA ALA A 266 -0.65 14.94 15.44
C ALA A 266 0.35 13.79 15.60
N VAL A 267 1.66 14.08 15.57
CA VAL A 267 2.71 13.07 15.79
C VAL A 267 2.61 12.48 17.18
N GLU A 268 2.41 13.32 18.20
CA GLU A 268 2.20 12.90 19.59
C GLU A 268 0.97 11.98 19.69
N TYR A 269 -0.16 12.40 19.13
CA TYR A 269 -1.38 11.58 19.14
C TYR A 269 -1.17 10.21 18.47
N ILE A 270 -0.53 10.17 17.30
CA ILE A 270 -0.27 8.93 16.57
C ILE A 270 0.64 8.02 17.39
N ALA A 271 1.77 8.53 17.90
CA ALA A 271 2.80 7.74 18.54
C ALA A 271 2.44 7.30 19.96
N GLU A 272 1.66 8.11 20.72
CA GLU A 272 1.40 7.89 22.14
C GLU A 272 -0.02 7.40 22.44
N THR A 273 -0.98 7.59 21.52
CA THR A 273 -2.40 7.25 21.75
C THR A 273 -2.94 6.31 20.68
N SER A 274 -3.00 6.76 19.44
CA SER A 274 -3.69 6.05 18.35
C SER A 274 -3.05 4.69 18.06
N ASP A 275 -1.78 4.69 17.63
CA ASP A 275 -1.09 3.44 17.26
C ASP A 275 -0.89 2.48 18.45
N PRO A 276 -0.46 2.92 19.65
CA PRO A 276 -0.36 2.03 20.81
C PRO A 276 -1.69 1.34 21.16
N THR A 277 -2.81 2.06 21.11
CA THR A 277 -4.13 1.49 21.39
C THR A 277 -4.52 0.46 20.33
N LYS A 278 -4.38 0.79 19.04
CA LYS A 278 -4.67 -0.14 17.93
C LYS A 278 -3.77 -1.38 17.97
N ILE A 279 -2.49 -1.21 18.31
CA ILE A 279 -1.54 -2.33 18.49
C ILE A 279 -2.02 -3.25 19.59
N ALA A 280 -2.40 -2.72 20.76
CA ALA A 280 -2.88 -3.52 21.90
C ALA A 280 -4.15 -4.31 21.53
N LEU A 281 -5.15 -3.65 20.93
CA LEU A 281 -6.41 -4.28 20.51
C LEU A 281 -6.17 -5.39 19.46
N ARG A 282 -5.33 -5.14 18.47
CA ARG A 282 -5.01 -6.16 17.47
C ARG A 282 -4.15 -7.29 18.00
N THR A 283 -3.27 -7.02 18.99
CA THR A 283 -2.51 -8.09 19.67
C THR A 283 -3.48 -9.07 20.31
N GLU A 284 -4.46 -8.59 21.07
CA GLU A 284 -5.46 -9.44 21.72
C GLU A 284 -6.30 -10.24 20.70
N ARG A 285 -6.73 -9.59 19.60
CA ARG A 285 -7.44 -10.30 18.51
C ARG A 285 -6.59 -11.37 17.84
N LEU A 286 -5.32 -11.08 17.57
CA LEU A 286 -4.38 -12.03 16.95
C LEU A 286 -4.08 -13.22 17.88
N ASP A 287 -3.96 -12.98 19.18
CA ASP A 287 -3.76 -14.05 20.18
C ASP A 287 -4.96 -14.99 20.24
N ILE A 288 -6.19 -14.46 20.26
CA ILE A 288 -7.43 -15.24 20.24
C ILE A 288 -7.53 -16.09 18.96
N ILE A 289 -7.37 -15.45 17.79
CA ILE A 289 -7.44 -16.12 16.49
C ILE A 289 -6.33 -17.18 16.39
N GLY A 290 -5.10 -16.84 16.75
CA GLY A 290 -3.96 -17.74 16.71
C GLY A 290 -4.09 -18.95 17.64
N ALA A 291 -4.69 -18.78 18.82
CA ALA A 291 -5.01 -19.89 19.71
C ALA A 291 -6.06 -20.84 19.11
N ALA A 292 -7.11 -20.30 18.52
CA ALA A 292 -8.17 -21.08 17.87
C ALA A 292 -7.64 -21.86 16.64
N GLN A 293 -6.82 -21.24 15.82
CA GLN A 293 -6.21 -21.86 14.64
C GLN A 293 -5.29 -23.04 14.96
N LYS A 294 -4.61 -23.01 16.13
CA LYS A 294 -3.79 -24.14 16.60
C LYS A 294 -4.62 -25.36 16.98
N LEU A 295 -5.87 -25.16 17.37
CA LEU A 295 -6.76 -26.23 17.80
C LEU A 295 -7.54 -26.87 16.65
N SER A 296 -7.78 -26.15 15.56
CA SER A 296 -8.61 -26.61 14.45
C SER A 296 -8.03 -26.23 13.09
N PRO A 297 -7.72 -27.22 12.23
CA PRO A 297 -7.38 -26.96 10.84
C PRO A 297 -8.47 -26.22 10.05
N GLU A 298 -9.75 -26.49 10.36
CA GLU A 298 -10.89 -25.81 9.75
C GLU A 298 -10.87 -24.31 10.11
N THR A 299 -10.75 -23.98 11.40
CA THR A 299 -10.65 -22.60 11.88
C THR A 299 -9.43 -21.89 11.30
N ARG A 300 -8.32 -22.61 11.10
CA ARG A 300 -7.12 -22.06 10.45
C ARG A 300 -7.43 -21.59 9.02
N ILE A 301 -8.17 -22.38 8.24
CA ILE A 301 -8.55 -22.03 6.86
C ILE A 301 -9.49 -20.82 6.87
N LYS A 302 -10.54 -20.83 7.71
CA LYS A 302 -11.52 -19.74 7.81
C LYS A 302 -10.90 -18.39 8.21
N TYR A 303 -9.90 -18.40 9.08
CA TYR A 303 -9.34 -17.17 9.67
C TYR A 303 -7.99 -16.75 9.09
N ALA A 304 -7.39 -17.49 8.17
CA ALA A 304 -6.07 -17.15 7.62
C ALA A 304 -6.03 -15.76 6.96
N ALA A 305 -6.99 -15.45 6.08
CA ALA A 305 -7.07 -14.14 5.43
C ALA A 305 -7.39 -13.02 6.42
N LYS A 306 -8.30 -13.26 7.36
CA LYS A 306 -8.68 -12.29 8.40
C LYS A 306 -7.48 -11.97 9.29
N GLN A 307 -6.75 -13.00 9.73
CA GLN A 307 -5.53 -12.85 10.53
C GLN A 307 -4.47 -12.03 9.78
N ALA A 308 -4.21 -12.34 8.51
CA ALA A 308 -3.24 -11.62 7.70
C ALA A 308 -3.58 -10.11 7.58
N ASN A 309 -4.85 -9.78 7.37
CA ASN A 309 -5.30 -8.39 7.29
C ASN A 309 -5.12 -7.65 8.64
N ILE A 310 -5.42 -8.31 9.76
CA ILE A 310 -5.20 -7.75 11.10
C ILE A 310 -3.70 -7.54 11.36
N ALA A 311 -2.88 -8.56 11.05
CA ALA A 311 -1.45 -8.57 11.31
C ALA A 311 -0.68 -7.53 10.47
N ASN A 312 -1.10 -7.29 9.22
CA ASN A 312 -0.41 -6.34 8.32
C ASN A 312 -0.36 -4.92 8.91
N ALA A 313 -1.50 -4.36 9.29
CA ALA A 313 -1.54 -3.02 9.88
C ALA A 313 -0.99 -3.01 11.31
N TRP A 314 -1.23 -4.05 12.12
CA TRP A 314 -0.65 -4.22 13.45
C TRP A 314 0.89 -4.10 13.41
N LYS A 315 1.53 -4.79 12.47
CA LYS A 315 2.98 -4.78 12.31
C LYS A 315 3.47 -3.45 11.73
N LYS A 316 2.70 -2.83 10.81
CA LYS A 316 2.98 -1.48 10.29
C LYS A 316 3.05 -0.46 11.41
N TRP A 317 2.03 -0.37 12.26
CA TRP A 317 1.98 0.60 13.36
C TRP A 317 3.09 0.41 14.38
N GLN A 318 3.47 -0.84 14.70
CA GLN A 318 4.64 -1.10 15.55
C GLN A 318 5.93 -0.52 14.95
N GLY A 319 6.13 -0.70 13.66
CA GLY A 319 7.29 -0.14 12.96
C GLY A 319 7.24 1.39 12.90
N GLU A 320 6.05 1.96 12.72
CA GLU A 320 5.80 3.40 12.69
C GLU A 320 6.17 4.06 14.03
N VAL A 321 5.63 3.57 15.14
CA VAL A 321 5.96 4.05 16.49
C VAL A 321 7.46 3.91 16.77
N LYS A 322 8.05 2.75 16.46
CA LYS A 322 9.50 2.55 16.64
C LYS A 322 10.35 3.50 15.80
N GLY A 323 9.95 3.75 14.55
CA GLY A 323 10.64 4.67 13.65
C GLY A 323 10.54 6.12 14.12
N ILE A 324 9.33 6.57 14.47
CA ILE A 324 9.06 7.91 15.04
C ILE A 324 9.94 8.16 16.25
N ASN A 325 9.94 7.23 17.20
CA ASN A 325 10.72 7.34 18.45
C ASN A 325 12.23 7.32 18.18
N ARG A 326 12.69 6.43 17.31
CA ARG A 326 14.12 6.32 16.95
C ARG A 326 14.66 7.58 16.31
N LEU A 327 13.87 8.25 15.47
CA LEU A 327 14.26 9.49 14.80
C LEU A 327 14.06 10.74 15.65
N GLY A 328 13.33 10.65 16.77
CA GLY A 328 12.90 11.82 17.54
C GLY A 328 12.03 12.75 16.71
N THR A 329 11.09 12.20 15.93
CA THR A 329 10.27 12.96 14.98
C THR A 329 9.45 14.03 15.69
N TYR A 330 8.88 13.73 16.87
CA TYR A 330 8.15 14.71 17.68
C TYR A 330 9.02 15.94 17.97
N ASP A 331 10.20 15.75 18.55
CA ASP A 331 11.12 16.84 18.91
C ASP A 331 11.57 17.66 17.68
N LYS A 332 11.79 16.98 16.54
CA LYS A 332 12.11 17.65 15.27
C LYS A 332 10.96 18.55 14.79
N LYS A 333 9.71 18.08 14.91
CA LYS A 333 8.52 18.87 14.55
C LYS A 333 8.38 20.08 15.49
N VAL A 334 8.47 19.88 16.80
CA VAL A 334 8.43 20.97 17.79
C VAL A 334 9.51 22.03 17.48
N ALA A 335 10.75 21.61 17.25
CA ALA A 335 11.84 22.53 16.92
C ALA A 335 11.62 23.27 15.58
N TYR A 336 10.99 22.63 14.58
CA TYR A 336 10.67 23.26 13.31
C TYR A 336 9.54 24.31 13.47
N GLU A 337 8.50 23.97 14.23
CA GLU A 337 7.38 24.85 14.55
C GLU A 337 7.82 26.08 15.34
N GLU A 338 8.73 25.89 16.29
CA GLU A 338 9.28 27.02 17.07
C GLU A 338 10.11 27.96 16.17
N ARG A 339 10.93 27.42 15.25
CA ARG A 339 11.64 28.25 14.26
C ARG A 339 10.67 29.02 13.36
N PHE A 340 9.57 28.37 12.95
CA PHE A 340 8.53 29.05 12.17
C PHE A 340 7.90 30.20 12.95
N ARG A 341 7.54 30.00 14.23
CA ARG A 341 6.96 31.03 15.11
C ARG A 341 7.89 32.24 15.26
N GLN A 342 9.17 31.97 15.48
CA GLN A 342 10.19 33.03 15.64
C GLN A 342 10.39 33.82 14.35
N ALA A 343 10.40 33.16 13.20
CA ALA A 343 10.60 33.81 11.91
C ALA A 343 9.34 34.51 11.37
N ASN A 344 8.15 34.08 11.79
CA ASN A 344 6.86 34.58 11.29
C ASN A 344 5.89 34.86 12.46
N PRO A 345 6.20 35.85 13.33
CA PRO A 345 5.38 36.12 14.51
C PRO A 345 3.94 36.55 14.17
N ASP A 346 3.73 37.15 13.03
CA ASP A 346 2.42 37.51 12.48
C ASP A 346 1.57 36.32 12.02
N LYS A 347 2.19 35.16 11.78
CA LYS A 347 1.57 33.91 11.34
C LYS A 347 1.59 32.81 12.42
N ALA A 348 2.15 33.08 13.61
CA ALA A 348 2.25 32.11 14.71
C ALA A 348 0.87 31.55 15.11
N TYR A 349 -0.19 32.38 14.99
CA TYR A 349 -1.58 31.98 15.26
C TYR A 349 -2.07 30.77 14.45
N LEU A 350 -1.43 30.45 13.30
CA LEU A 350 -1.80 29.29 12.49
C LEU A 350 -1.53 27.98 13.23
N LEU A 351 -0.39 27.89 13.91
CA LEU A 351 -0.08 26.73 14.75
C LEU A 351 -0.98 26.64 15.98
N ASP A 352 -1.31 27.79 16.61
CA ASP A 352 -2.25 27.81 17.74
C ASP A 352 -3.65 27.36 17.31
N SER A 353 -4.06 27.77 16.10
CA SER A 353 -5.36 27.38 15.52
C SER A 353 -5.40 25.89 15.16
N LEU A 354 -4.30 25.33 14.62
CA LEU A 354 -4.16 23.90 14.37
C LEU A 354 -4.23 23.11 15.68
N SER A 355 -3.44 23.48 16.70
CA SER A 355 -3.46 22.82 18.00
C SER A 355 -4.86 22.86 18.63
N ALA A 356 -5.55 24.00 18.55
CA ALA A 356 -6.93 24.11 19.03
C ALA A 356 -7.92 23.25 18.24
N ALA A 357 -7.73 23.13 16.92
CA ALA A 357 -8.56 22.26 16.07
C ALA A 357 -8.31 20.78 16.38
N TYR A 358 -7.07 20.36 16.59
CA TYR A 358 -6.75 19.00 17.04
C TYR A 358 -7.46 18.68 18.35
N LYS A 359 -7.33 19.54 19.36
CA LYS A 359 -7.98 19.36 20.69
C LYS A 359 -9.50 19.18 20.60
N ARG A 360 -10.14 19.80 19.62
CA ARG A 360 -11.61 19.65 19.42
C ARG A 360 -11.99 18.35 18.71
N ASN A 361 -11.09 17.75 17.93
CA ASN A 361 -11.44 16.65 17.03
C ASN A 361 -10.80 15.32 17.42
N ILE A 362 -9.75 15.31 18.25
CA ILE A 362 -9.02 14.08 18.61
C ILE A 362 -9.95 13.05 19.26
N ASP A 363 -10.78 13.45 20.22
CA ASP A 363 -11.67 12.52 20.91
C ASP A 363 -12.67 11.86 19.95
N GLY A 364 -13.26 12.62 19.02
CA GLY A 364 -14.18 12.09 18.02
C GLY A 364 -13.46 11.20 16.99
N TYR A 365 -12.23 11.55 16.62
CA TYR A 365 -11.41 10.72 15.74
C TYR A 365 -10.98 9.42 16.44
N PHE A 366 -10.57 9.48 17.69
CA PHE A 366 -10.25 8.31 18.51
C PHE A 366 -11.47 7.40 18.68
N HIS A 367 -12.66 7.98 18.88
CA HIS A 367 -13.91 7.22 18.92
C HIS A 367 -14.14 6.39 17.62
N TYR A 368 -13.84 6.99 16.45
CA TYR A 368 -13.90 6.25 15.18
C TYR A 368 -12.86 5.13 15.11
N GLU A 369 -11.62 5.38 15.55
CA GLU A 369 -10.58 4.34 15.58
C GLU A 369 -10.97 3.20 16.53
N LEU A 370 -11.47 3.54 17.72
CA LEU A 370 -11.92 2.57 18.70
C LEU A 370 -13.09 1.73 18.19
N TYR A 371 -14.12 2.36 17.62
CA TYR A 371 -15.22 1.66 16.96
C TYR A 371 -14.70 0.69 15.88
N SER A 372 -13.78 1.13 15.06
CA SER A 372 -13.24 0.35 13.93
C SER A 372 -12.42 -0.85 14.38
N GLU A 373 -11.68 -0.73 15.50
CA GLU A 373 -10.81 -1.79 16.01
C GLU A 373 -11.53 -2.73 16.99
N THR A 374 -12.66 -2.33 17.56
CA THR A 374 -13.43 -3.12 18.52
C THR A 374 -14.77 -3.60 17.94
N LEU A 375 -15.81 -2.76 18.00
CA LEU A 375 -17.20 -3.15 17.71
C LEU A 375 -17.40 -3.64 16.27
N ARG A 376 -16.75 -3.01 15.29
CA ARG A 376 -16.80 -3.43 13.89
C ARG A 376 -16.21 -4.82 13.67
N GLY A 377 -15.30 -5.26 14.54
CA GLY A 377 -14.62 -6.55 14.48
C GLY A 377 -15.45 -7.73 14.96
N ILE A 378 -16.62 -7.50 15.59
CA ILE A 378 -17.57 -8.55 16.02
C ILE A 378 -18.37 -8.95 14.80
N GLU A 379 -18.13 -10.17 14.31
CA GLU A 379 -18.59 -10.55 12.96
C GLU A 379 -20.08 -10.84 12.89
N LEU A 380 -20.65 -11.49 13.91
CA LEU A 380 -22.04 -12.01 13.87
C LEU A 380 -23.10 -10.92 13.63
N GLN A 381 -22.87 -9.68 14.06
CA GLN A 381 -23.77 -8.56 13.77
C GLN A 381 -23.97 -8.31 12.26
N GLN A 382 -23.03 -8.76 11.40
CA GLN A 382 -23.15 -8.58 9.95
C GLN A 382 -24.37 -9.34 9.38
N VAL A 383 -24.74 -10.45 10.00
CA VAL A 383 -25.93 -11.22 9.61
C VAL A 383 -27.19 -10.37 9.74
N VAL A 384 -27.27 -9.54 10.79
CA VAL A 384 -28.40 -8.62 10.99
C VAL A 384 -28.42 -7.56 9.90
N TYR A 385 -27.28 -6.97 9.57
CA TYR A 385 -27.21 -5.95 8.51
C TYR A 385 -27.53 -6.51 7.13
N ILE A 386 -27.06 -7.73 6.80
CA ILE A 386 -27.39 -8.39 5.54
C ILE A 386 -28.89 -8.70 5.48
N ALA A 387 -29.48 -9.24 6.57
CA ALA A 387 -30.90 -9.56 6.64
C ALA A 387 -31.81 -8.33 6.48
N ALA A 388 -31.37 -7.17 6.96
CA ALA A 388 -32.09 -5.90 6.89
C ALA A 388 -31.83 -5.10 5.59
N ASP A 389 -30.96 -5.55 4.69
CA ASP A 389 -30.63 -4.79 3.47
C ASP A 389 -31.74 -4.93 2.41
N GLU A 390 -32.59 -3.91 2.32
CA GLU A 390 -33.70 -3.84 1.38
C GLU A 390 -33.25 -3.71 -0.09
N ARG A 391 -32.01 -3.43 -0.37
CA ARG A 391 -31.46 -3.33 -1.74
C ARG A 391 -31.24 -4.71 -2.36
N LEU A 392 -31.12 -5.75 -1.52
CA LEU A 392 -30.90 -7.12 -1.95
C LEU A 392 -32.24 -7.83 -2.12
N SER A 393 -32.40 -8.63 -3.18
CA SER A 393 -33.46 -9.62 -3.29
C SER A 393 -33.29 -10.72 -2.22
N ASP A 394 -34.33 -11.48 -1.97
CA ASP A 394 -34.27 -12.59 -1.00
C ASP A 394 -33.22 -13.64 -1.38
N GLU A 395 -33.04 -13.89 -2.68
CA GLU A 395 -32.02 -14.82 -3.18
C GLU A 395 -30.60 -14.27 -2.95
N GLU A 396 -30.34 -13.00 -3.29
CA GLU A 396 -29.06 -12.34 -3.07
C GLU A 396 -28.73 -12.25 -1.58
N ARG A 397 -29.72 -11.94 -0.75
CA ARG A 397 -29.59 -11.89 0.71
C ARG A 397 -29.21 -13.26 1.27
N MET A 398 -29.88 -14.33 0.84
CA MET A 398 -29.55 -15.69 1.29
C MET A 398 -28.15 -16.10 0.83
N ALA A 399 -27.78 -15.80 -0.41
CA ALA A 399 -26.43 -16.08 -0.92
C ALA A 399 -25.33 -15.34 -0.11
N ALA A 400 -25.58 -14.10 0.27
CA ALA A 400 -24.66 -13.32 1.13
C ALA A 400 -24.54 -13.91 2.55
N ILE A 401 -25.65 -14.38 3.12
CA ILE A 401 -25.67 -15.07 4.42
C ILE A 401 -24.90 -16.41 4.34
N GLU A 402 -25.09 -17.20 3.30
CA GLU A 402 -24.38 -18.46 3.11
C GLU A 402 -22.87 -18.21 2.95
N LEU A 403 -22.49 -17.17 2.23
CA LEU A 403 -21.09 -16.77 2.08
C LEU A 403 -20.48 -16.34 3.42
N PHE A 404 -21.20 -15.57 4.25
CA PHE A 404 -20.76 -15.18 5.58
C PHE A 404 -20.42 -16.40 6.45
N TYR A 405 -21.33 -17.39 6.54
CA TYR A 405 -21.12 -18.57 7.40
C TYR A 405 -20.02 -19.52 6.88
N LYS A 406 -19.62 -19.40 5.62
CA LYS A 406 -18.53 -20.21 5.07
C LYS A 406 -17.23 -20.02 5.84
N ASP A 407 -16.92 -18.77 6.21
CA ASP A 407 -15.66 -18.39 6.87
C ASP A 407 -15.89 -17.87 8.31
N PHE A 408 -17.02 -18.22 8.93
CA PHE A 408 -17.41 -17.82 10.27
C PHE A 408 -17.21 -18.99 11.29
N ASP A 409 -16.78 -18.64 12.51
CA ASP A 409 -16.71 -19.54 13.65
C ASP A 409 -17.23 -18.83 14.91
N VAL A 410 -18.40 -19.27 15.39
CA VAL A 410 -19.11 -18.65 16.51
C VAL A 410 -18.29 -18.63 17.80
N ASN A 411 -17.43 -19.63 18.02
CA ASN A 411 -16.62 -19.70 19.25
C ASN A 411 -15.47 -18.70 19.23
N VAL A 412 -14.88 -18.47 18.05
CA VAL A 412 -13.86 -17.43 17.86
C VAL A 412 -14.49 -16.07 18.00
N ASP A 413 -15.59 -15.81 17.31
CA ASP A 413 -16.30 -14.53 17.35
C ASP A 413 -16.79 -14.18 18.76
N ARG A 414 -17.29 -15.17 19.54
CA ARG A 414 -17.62 -14.97 20.97
C ARG A 414 -16.43 -14.49 21.79
N GLN A 415 -15.25 -15.11 21.62
CA GLN A 415 -14.06 -14.69 22.35
C GLN A 415 -13.60 -13.30 21.94
N LEU A 416 -13.67 -12.99 20.64
CA LEU A 416 -13.40 -11.65 20.13
C LEU A 416 -14.40 -10.62 20.69
N ALA A 417 -15.70 -10.96 20.74
CA ALA A 417 -16.73 -10.08 21.29
C ALA A 417 -16.48 -9.79 22.79
N ILE A 418 -16.16 -10.81 23.61
CA ILE A 418 -15.82 -10.62 25.02
C ILE A 418 -14.66 -9.62 25.17
N ALA A 419 -13.56 -9.84 24.44
CA ALA A 419 -12.38 -9.01 24.52
C ALA A 419 -12.66 -7.58 24.02
N MET A 420 -13.29 -7.45 22.87
CA MET A 420 -13.51 -6.15 22.21
C MET A 420 -14.59 -5.30 22.89
N LEU A 421 -15.63 -5.90 23.46
CA LEU A 421 -16.63 -5.14 24.23
C LEU A 421 -16.03 -4.62 25.56
N LYS A 422 -15.20 -5.41 26.24
CA LYS A 422 -14.45 -4.94 27.42
C LYS A 422 -13.51 -3.80 27.08
N ALA A 423 -12.78 -3.92 25.97
CA ALA A 423 -11.86 -2.88 25.53
C ALA A 423 -12.61 -1.60 25.10
N TYR A 424 -13.76 -1.72 24.44
CA TYR A 424 -14.59 -0.58 24.11
C TYR A 424 -15.08 0.13 25.39
N ASP A 425 -15.66 -0.60 26.33
CA ASP A 425 -16.14 -0.07 27.62
C ASP A 425 -15.04 0.67 28.41
N GLN A 426 -13.81 0.12 28.36
CA GLN A 426 -12.65 0.72 29.04
C GLN A 426 -12.14 2.00 28.40
N HIS A 427 -12.20 2.11 27.05
CA HIS A 427 -11.56 3.18 26.29
C HIS A 427 -12.52 4.16 25.63
N ALA A 428 -13.85 3.95 25.75
CA ALA A 428 -14.84 4.82 25.13
C ALA A 428 -14.70 6.26 25.62
N THR A 429 -14.68 7.21 24.68
CA THR A 429 -14.57 8.65 24.93
C THR A 429 -15.88 9.38 24.69
N ALA A 430 -16.88 8.69 24.13
CA ALA A 430 -18.21 9.21 23.83
C ALA A 430 -19.28 8.34 24.47
N ASP A 431 -20.39 8.96 24.85
CA ASP A 431 -21.55 8.28 25.42
C ASP A 431 -22.13 7.27 24.41
N ALA A 432 -22.47 6.08 24.89
CA ALA A 432 -23.08 4.99 24.12
C ALA A 432 -24.29 4.42 24.88
N PRO A 433 -25.35 5.23 25.13
CA PRO A 433 -26.38 4.93 26.12
C PRO A 433 -27.14 3.62 25.86
N MET A 434 -27.35 3.23 24.61
CA MET A 434 -27.97 1.93 24.32
C MET A 434 -27.03 0.78 24.68
N LEU A 435 -25.75 0.84 24.31
CA LEU A 435 -24.79 -0.21 24.59
C LEU A 435 -24.50 -0.29 26.09
N GLU A 436 -24.36 0.84 26.78
CA GLU A 436 -24.22 0.94 28.21
C GLU A 436 -25.38 0.30 28.97
N ALA A 437 -26.63 0.57 28.54
CA ALA A 437 -27.82 -0.06 29.12
C ALA A 437 -27.82 -1.59 28.95
N LEU A 438 -27.29 -2.10 27.84
CA LEU A 438 -27.12 -3.54 27.64
C LEU A 438 -26.08 -4.13 28.59
N PHE A 439 -24.98 -3.43 28.82
CA PHE A 439 -23.95 -3.85 29.77
C PHE A 439 -24.48 -3.83 31.20
N GLU A 440 -25.17 -2.75 31.61
CA GLU A 440 -25.75 -2.63 32.95
C GLU A 440 -26.79 -3.74 33.22
N ARG A 441 -27.63 -4.06 32.23
CA ARG A 441 -28.66 -5.12 32.34
C ARG A 441 -28.06 -6.48 32.69
N GLU A 442 -26.90 -6.82 32.13
CA GLU A 442 -26.27 -8.13 32.30
C GLU A 442 -25.10 -8.13 33.30
N GLY A 443 -24.77 -6.99 33.88
CA GLY A 443 -23.69 -6.86 34.89
C GLY A 443 -22.29 -6.61 34.34
N GLY A 444 -22.19 -5.97 33.19
CA GLY A 444 -20.96 -5.51 32.54
C GLY A 444 -20.74 -6.10 31.14
N ALA A 445 -19.77 -5.54 30.45
CA ALA A 445 -19.47 -5.86 29.05
C ALA A 445 -19.18 -7.36 28.81
N GLU A 446 -18.38 -7.99 29.67
CA GLU A 446 -18.06 -9.44 29.57
C GLU A 446 -19.31 -10.32 29.81
N ALA A 447 -20.08 -9.99 30.84
CA ALA A 447 -21.31 -10.73 31.17
C ALA A 447 -22.33 -10.59 30.03
N TYR A 448 -22.48 -9.37 29.48
CA TYR A 448 -23.32 -9.14 28.30
C TYR A 448 -22.86 -9.93 27.06
N ALA A 449 -21.57 -9.92 26.75
CA ALA A 449 -21.05 -10.70 25.62
C ALA A 449 -21.39 -12.20 25.76
N ASN A 450 -21.16 -12.77 26.93
CA ASN A 450 -21.52 -14.16 27.19
C ASN A 450 -23.02 -14.40 27.04
N TRP A 451 -23.86 -13.56 27.65
CA TRP A 451 -25.31 -13.64 27.54
C TRP A 451 -25.79 -13.56 26.08
N LEU A 452 -25.23 -12.62 25.29
CA LEU A 452 -25.55 -12.43 23.87
C LEU A 452 -25.33 -13.71 23.07
N TYR A 453 -24.16 -14.33 23.19
CA TYR A 453 -23.84 -15.55 22.44
C TYR A 453 -24.55 -16.80 22.98
N ASP A 454 -24.96 -16.83 24.24
CA ASP A 454 -25.76 -17.91 24.80
C ASP A 454 -27.24 -17.84 24.35
N ASN A 455 -27.73 -16.66 23.97
CA ASN A 455 -29.15 -16.43 23.67
C ASN A 455 -29.45 -16.17 22.18
N THR A 456 -28.47 -15.70 21.36
CA THR A 456 -28.68 -15.55 19.93
C THR A 456 -28.94 -16.87 19.23
N LYS A 457 -29.81 -16.86 18.20
CA LYS A 457 -30.07 -17.97 17.30
C LYS A 457 -29.37 -17.81 15.96
N LEU A 458 -28.53 -16.78 15.81
CA LEU A 458 -27.80 -16.50 14.57
C LEU A 458 -26.40 -17.14 14.52
N GLY A 459 -26.02 -17.98 15.48
CA GLY A 459 -24.67 -18.55 15.58
C GLY A 459 -24.27 -19.55 14.47
N SER A 460 -25.21 -20.00 13.62
CA SER A 460 -24.95 -20.87 12.48
C SER A 460 -25.97 -20.67 11.36
N LEU A 461 -25.63 -21.07 10.14
CA LEU A 461 -26.55 -21.02 8.98
C LEU A 461 -27.81 -21.85 9.22
N GLU A 462 -27.69 -23.01 9.84
CA GLU A 462 -28.87 -23.88 10.14
C GLU A 462 -29.81 -23.20 11.14
N ALA A 463 -29.26 -22.64 12.23
CA ALA A 463 -30.03 -21.90 13.22
C ALA A 463 -30.70 -20.65 12.62
N TYR A 464 -29.94 -19.89 11.79
CA TYR A 464 -30.43 -18.71 11.08
C TYR A 464 -31.71 -19.01 10.24
N LYS A 465 -31.73 -20.13 9.50
CA LYS A 465 -32.87 -20.50 8.65
C LYS A 465 -34.20 -20.68 9.43
N SER A 466 -34.13 -20.87 10.75
CA SER A 466 -35.32 -21.02 11.62
C SER A 466 -35.50 -19.86 12.61
N ALA A 467 -34.57 -18.91 12.65
CA ALA A 467 -34.59 -17.76 13.55
C ALA A 467 -35.50 -16.64 13.06
N CYS A 468 -36.08 -15.91 14.03
CA CYS A 468 -36.68 -14.60 13.76
C CYS A 468 -35.60 -13.52 14.04
N VAL A 469 -35.01 -12.98 12.99
CA VAL A 469 -33.90 -12.03 13.10
C VAL A 469 -34.30 -10.78 13.87
N GLU A 470 -35.53 -10.27 13.64
CA GLU A 470 -36.04 -9.03 14.22
C GLU A 470 -36.09 -9.06 15.76
N THR A 471 -36.25 -10.23 16.34
CA THR A 471 -36.38 -10.41 17.80
C THR A 471 -35.15 -11.09 18.42
N ASP A 472 -34.13 -11.35 17.64
CA ASP A 472 -32.88 -11.95 18.14
C ASP A 472 -32.08 -10.95 18.97
N PRO A 473 -31.45 -11.35 20.07
CA PRO A 473 -30.58 -10.47 20.87
C PRO A 473 -29.48 -9.78 20.08
N MET A 474 -28.94 -10.43 19.03
CA MET A 474 -27.91 -9.85 18.17
C MET A 474 -28.46 -8.61 17.42
N THR A 475 -29.76 -8.55 17.15
CA THR A 475 -30.38 -7.39 16.51
C THR A 475 -30.41 -6.18 17.45
N GLU A 476 -30.73 -6.38 18.74
CA GLU A 476 -30.64 -5.33 19.75
C GLU A 476 -29.21 -4.78 19.85
N PHE A 477 -28.21 -5.67 19.88
CA PHE A 477 -26.79 -5.30 19.86
C PHE A 477 -26.42 -4.52 18.58
N ALA A 478 -26.79 -5.02 17.40
CA ALA A 478 -26.48 -4.36 16.14
C ALA A 478 -27.09 -2.95 16.04
N TYR A 479 -28.29 -2.72 16.64
CA TYR A 479 -28.88 -1.39 16.73
C TYR A 479 -28.08 -0.46 17.65
N ALA A 480 -27.66 -0.94 18.82
CA ALA A 480 -26.83 -0.16 19.74
C ALA A 480 -25.49 0.22 19.09
N VAL A 481 -24.86 -0.71 18.37
CA VAL A 481 -23.63 -0.43 17.60
C VAL A 481 -23.88 0.51 16.43
N SER A 482 -25.06 0.50 15.80
CA SER A 482 -25.39 1.41 14.71
C SER A 482 -25.46 2.88 15.14
N GLU A 483 -25.90 3.19 16.37
CA GLU A 483 -25.84 4.56 16.91
C GLU A 483 -24.40 5.06 17.05
N ILE A 484 -23.52 4.23 17.63
CA ILE A 484 -22.09 4.52 17.76
C ILE A 484 -21.47 4.72 16.37
N ARG A 485 -21.80 3.84 15.41
CA ARG A 485 -21.35 3.91 14.03
C ARG A 485 -21.71 5.24 13.37
N LEU A 486 -22.92 5.77 13.56
CA LEU A 486 -23.34 7.04 12.94
C LEU A 486 -22.43 8.21 13.33
N GLU A 487 -22.03 8.31 14.60
CA GLU A 487 -21.10 9.33 15.08
C GLU A 487 -19.66 9.06 14.57
N ALA A 488 -19.20 7.82 14.71
CA ALA A 488 -17.87 7.40 14.27
C ALA A 488 -17.64 7.65 12.78
N MET A 489 -18.62 7.36 11.93
CA MET A 489 -18.51 7.49 10.46
C MET A 489 -18.34 8.93 9.97
N LYS A 490 -18.53 9.96 10.80
CA LYS A 490 -18.16 11.35 10.49
C LYS A 490 -16.66 11.51 10.22
N TYR A 491 -15.86 10.60 10.75
CA TYR A 491 -14.41 10.56 10.62
C TYR A 491 -13.92 9.46 9.66
N ALA A 492 -14.83 8.69 9.05
CA ALA A 492 -14.47 7.59 8.17
C ALA A 492 -13.67 8.07 6.94
N TYR A 493 -12.71 7.22 6.52
CA TYR A 493 -11.83 7.50 5.37
C TYR A 493 -11.00 8.78 5.50
N ARG A 494 -10.86 9.31 6.71
CA ARG A 494 -10.06 10.49 7.01
C ARG A 494 -8.78 10.10 7.75
N ASN A 495 -7.76 10.93 7.59
CA ASN A 495 -6.68 11.06 8.55
C ASN A 495 -6.88 12.37 9.33
N LEU A 496 -6.12 12.60 10.38
CA LEU A 496 -6.27 13.81 11.19
C LEU A 496 -6.16 15.10 10.37
N SER A 497 -5.26 15.15 9.40
CA SER A 497 -4.99 16.38 8.63
C SER A 497 -6.11 16.75 7.65
N ASN A 498 -6.99 15.81 7.25
CA ASN A 498 -8.09 16.08 6.32
C ASN A 498 -9.48 16.13 6.99
N ILE A 499 -9.54 16.15 8.32
CA ILE A 499 -10.76 16.55 9.06
C ILE A 499 -11.04 18.01 8.73
N PRO A 500 -12.25 18.40 8.27
CA PRO A 500 -12.52 19.74 7.74
C PRO A 500 -12.14 20.89 8.67
N ASP A 501 -12.34 20.74 9.99
CA ASP A 501 -11.96 21.76 10.99
C ASP A 501 -10.45 21.91 11.13
N ILE A 502 -9.67 20.86 10.86
CA ILE A 502 -8.21 20.85 10.88
C ILE A 502 -7.67 21.28 9.51
N GLU A 503 -8.18 20.69 8.43
CA GLU A 503 -7.73 20.93 7.05
C GLU A 503 -7.78 22.42 6.67
N ARG A 504 -8.81 23.16 7.10
CA ARG A 504 -8.92 24.62 6.83
C ARG A 504 -7.72 25.43 7.34
N TRP A 505 -7.01 24.95 8.38
CA TRP A 505 -5.83 25.61 8.93
C TRP A 505 -4.54 25.12 8.28
N PHE A 506 -4.52 23.90 7.73
CA PHE A 506 -3.38 23.40 6.98
C PHE A 506 -3.11 24.19 5.70
N ARG A 507 -4.15 24.60 4.98
CA ARG A 507 -3.99 25.37 3.74
C ARG A 507 -3.15 26.65 3.96
N PRO A 508 -3.51 27.59 4.84
CA PRO A 508 -2.71 28.77 5.10
C PRO A 508 -1.37 28.45 5.78
N TYR A 509 -1.29 27.41 6.62
CA TYR A 509 -0.05 27.02 7.28
C TYR A 509 0.98 26.49 6.28
N VAL A 510 0.62 25.52 5.44
CA VAL A 510 1.53 24.97 4.42
C VAL A 510 1.95 26.05 3.42
N LYS A 511 1.04 26.95 3.03
CA LYS A 511 1.40 28.12 2.22
C LYS A 511 2.47 28.97 2.90
N ALA A 512 2.29 29.27 4.18
CA ALA A 512 3.25 30.06 4.97
C ALA A 512 4.61 29.34 5.10
N LEU A 513 4.62 28.00 5.26
CA LEU A 513 5.86 27.22 5.25
C LEU A 513 6.59 27.34 3.92
N MET A 514 5.89 27.19 2.80
CA MET A 514 6.46 27.30 1.43
C MET A 514 6.98 28.72 1.14
N GLU A 515 6.37 29.76 1.72
CA GLU A 515 6.83 31.14 1.61
C GLU A 515 8.09 31.41 2.45
N TRP A 516 8.18 30.80 3.63
CA TRP A 516 9.25 31.02 4.59
C TRP A 516 10.49 30.17 4.32
N ASP A 517 10.35 28.85 4.26
CA ASP A 517 11.46 27.90 4.18
C ASP A 517 11.83 27.60 2.71
N LYS A 518 12.59 28.52 2.10
CA LYS A 518 13.02 28.41 0.69
C LYS A 518 14.11 27.35 0.46
N GLU A 519 14.74 26.86 1.52
CA GLU A 519 15.75 25.81 1.43
C GLU A 519 15.13 24.42 1.38
N ARG A 520 13.93 24.27 1.95
CA ARG A 520 13.19 23.02 1.93
C ARG A 520 12.61 22.74 0.54
N ALA A 521 12.85 21.55 0.04
CA ALA A 521 12.22 21.08 -1.17
C ALA A 521 10.81 20.54 -0.83
N PHE A 522 9.77 21.32 -1.14
CA PHE A 522 8.39 20.93 -0.92
C PHE A 522 7.89 20.03 -2.06
N PHE A 523 7.22 18.95 -1.69
CA PHE A 523 6.47 18.08 -2.59
C PHE A 523 5.09 17.83 -1.98
N PRO A 524 4.03 17.63 -2.78
CA PRO A 524 2.71 17.41 -2.20
C PRO A 524 2.60 15.99 -1.61
N ASP A 525 1.87 15.85 -0.50
CA ASP A 525 1.55 14.55 0.06
C ASP A 525 0.97 13.60 -1.01
N ALA A 526 1.26 12.33 -0.88
CA ALA A 526 0.76 11.30 -1.76
C ALA A 526 -0.77 11.18 -1.65
N ASN A 527 -1.43 10.95 -2.78
CA ASN A 527 -2.89 10.85 -2.89
C ASN A 527 -3.33 9.98 -4.08
N LEU A 528 -2.60 8.90 -4.31
CA LEU A 528 -2.83 7.95 -5.40
C LEU A 528 -2.79 8.62 -6.79
N THR A 529 -1.87 9.55 -6.97
CA THR A 529 -1.53 10.15 -8.28
C THR A 529 -0.11 9.79 -8.67
N LEU A 530 0.17 9.84 -9.98
CA LEU A 530 1.48 9.44 -10.50
C LEU A 530 2.61 10.34 -9.96
N ARG A 531 3.65 9.73 -9.39
CA ARG A 531 4.81 10.40 -8.76
C ARG A 531 6.12 9.77 -9.15
N VAL A 532 7.18 10.57 -9.07
CA VAL A 532 8.58 10.15 -9.19
C VAL A 532 9.26 10.25 -7.84
N ALA A 533 9.86 9.14 -7.39
CA ALA A 533 10.79 9.12 -6.27
C ALA A 533 12.13 8.56 -6.74
N TYR A 534 13.25 9.16 -6.34
CA TYR A 534 14.57 8.69 -6.77
C TYR A 534 15.52 8.57 -5.58
N GLY A 535 16.50 7.69 -5.71
CA GLY A 535 17.42 7.35 -4.66
C GLY A 535 18.59 6.51 -5.20
N LYS A 536 19.11 5.65 -4.35
CA LYS A 536 20.21 4.74 -4.69
C LYS A 536 20.06 3.40 -3.98
N VAL A 537 20.64 2.36 -4.53
CA VAL A 537 20.80 1.07 -3.86
C VAL A 537 21.70 1.26 -2.63
N ALA A 538 21.22 0.94 -1.44
CA ALA A 538 21.99 1.11 -0.22
C ALA A 538 21.53 0.18 0.90
N GLY A 539 22.49 -0.45 1.59
CA GLY A 539 22.26 -1.06 2.89
C GLY A 539 22.03 0.00 3.98
N TYR A 540 21.85 -0.44 5.22
CA TYR A 540 21.65 0.47 6.35
C TYR A 540 22.01 -0.18 7.69
N GLN A 541 22.34 0.66 8.68
CA GLN A 541 22.57 0.24 10.05
C GLN A 541 21.21 0.04 10.75
N TYR A 542 20.82 -1.23 10.95
CA TYR A 542 19.54 -1.57 11.58
C TYR A 542 19.59 -1.36 13.10
N ALA A 543 20.63 -1.88 13.74
CA ALA A 543 20.86 -1.75 15.18
C ALA A 543 22.36 -1.66 15.48
N ASP A 544 22.75 -1.45 16.73
CA ASP A 544 24.15 -1.52 17.13
C ASP A 544 24.73 -2.91 16.80
N GLY A 545 25.83 -2.92 16.04
CA GLY A 545 26.46 -4.16 15.58
C GLY A 545 25.73 -4.90 14.45
N GLU A 546 24.61 -4.37 13.91
CA GLU A 546 23.81 -5.02 12.86
C GLU A 546 23.69 -4.12 11.62
N TYR A 547 24.36 -4.50 10.53
CA TYR A 547 24.28 -3.85 9.23
C TYR A 547 23.55 -4.75 8.22
N HIS A 548 22.52 -4.23 7.58
CA HIS A 548 21.78 -4.92 6.54
C HIS A 548 22.40 -4.66 5.16
N LEU A 549 22.88 -5.73 4.52
CA LEU A 549 23.36 -5.66 3.14
C LEU A 549 22.22 -5.32 2.18
N PRO A 550 22.52 -4.62 1.04
CA PRO A 550 21.48 -4.15 0.14
C PRO A 550 20.87 -5.23 -0.78
N GLN A 551 21.39 -6.45 -0.80
CA GLN A 551 20.91 -7.53 -1.70
C GLN A 551 20.77 -8.85 -0.97
N THR A 552 19.76 -9.63 -1.37
CA THR A 552 19.54 -11.03 -0.98
C THR A 552 19.66 -11.96 -2.19
N THR A 553 19.83 -13.25 -1.93
CA THR A 553 20.07 -14.26 -2.95
C THR A 553 19.22 -15.52 -2.69
N ILE A 554 19.18 -16.42 -3.67
CA ILE A 554 18.45 -17.69 -3.59
C ILE A 554 18.89 -18.56 -2.41
N GLU A 555 20.12 -18.40 -1.92
CA GLU A 555 20.61 -19.09 -0.71
C GLU A 555 19.77 -18.76 0.51
N GLY A 556 19.30 -17.53 0.65
CA GLY A 556 18.41 -17.13 1.75
C GLY A 556 17.02 -17.76 1.67
N ILE A 557 16.52 -18.04 0.46
CA ILE A 557 15.31 -18.84 0.27
C ILE A 557 15.53 -20.24 0.83
N MET A 558 16.64 -20.90 0.43
CA MET A 558 16.96 -22.26 0.88
C MET A 558 17.23 -22.35 2.38
N GLN A 559 17.77 -21.29 2.99
CA GLN A 559 17.97 -21.23 4.44
C GLN A 559 16.66 -21.17 5.23
N LYS A 560 15.62 -20.59 4.63
CA LYS A 560 14.27 -20.47 5.22
C LYS A 560 13.36 -21.62 4.79
N ASP A 561 13.68 -22.37 3.75
CA ASP A 561 12.85 -23.46 3.22
C ASP A 561 12.55 -24.50 4.30
N ASN A 562 11.27 -24.71 4.56
CA ASN A 562 10.79 -25.67 5.56
C ASN A 562 9.46 -26.28 5.08
N PRO A 563 9.47 -27.57 4.66
CA PRO A 563 8.26 -28.25 4.19
C PRO A 563 7.11 -28.33 5.21
N ASP A 564 7.43 -28.24 6.52
CA ASP A 564 6.44 -28.31 7.59
C ASP A 564 5.72 -26.98 7.84
N ILE A 565 6.22 -25.88 7.24
CA ILE A 565 5.65 -24.54 7.37
C ILE A 565 5.21 -24.05 5.99
N TYR A 566 3.91 -23.95 5.77
CA TYR A 566 3.33 -23.58 4.48
C TYR A 566 3.97 -22.33 3.87
N ASP A 567 4.17 -21.27 4.66
CA ASP A 567 4.71 -19.98 4.21
C ASP A 567 6.18 -20.06 3.75
N TYR A 568 6.90 -21.11 4.13
CA TYR A 568 8.30 -21.36 3.77
C TYR A 568 8.50 -22.63 2.94
N ASN A 569 7.41 -23.30 2.54
CA ASN A 569 7.48 -24.52 1.73
C ASN A 569 7.55 -24.20 0.23
N ILE A 570 8.76 -24.04 -0.31
CA ILE A 570 8.94 -23.68 -1.72
C ILE A 570 8.57 -24.85 -2.67
N PRO A 571 8.28 -24.57 -3.95
CA PRO A 571 8.00 -25.62 -4.93
C PRO A 571 9.20 -26.54 -5.15
N GLN A 572 8.94 -27.84 -5.35
CA GLN A 572 9.99 -28.83 -5.61
C GLN A 572 10.86 -28.44 -6.82
N ARG A 573 10.25 -27.87 -7.87
CA ARG A 573 10.99 -27.39 -9.04
C ARG A 573 12.09 -26.38 -8.68
N LEU A 574 11.84 -25.47 -7.72
CA LEU A 574 12.85 -24.50 -7.29
C LEU A 574 13.98 -25.19 -6.51
N ARG A 575 13.66 -26.22 -5.67
CA ARG A 575 14.69 -27.03 -5.00
C ARG A 575 15.58 -27.76 -5.99
N ASP A 576 14.99 -28.35 -7.06
CA ASP A 576 15.71 -29.09 -8.09
C ASP A 576 16.65 -28.16 -8.88
N VAL A 577 16.18 -26.99 -9.27
CA VAL A 577 16.99 -25.97 -9.97
C VAL A 577 18.14 -25.49 -9.09
N TYR A 578 17.89 -25.29 -7.79
CA TYR A 578 18.95 -24.90 -6.86
C TYR A 578 20.00 -26.01 -6.67
N ALA A 579 19.56 -27.25 -6.48
CA ALA A 579 20.45 -28.41 -6.28
C ALA A 579 21.38 -28.66 -7.47
N THR A 580 20.86 -28.47 -8.69
CA THR A 580 21.62 -28.61 -9.93
C THR A 580 22.37 -27.36 -10.35
N LYS A 581 22.11 -26.23 -9.71
CA LYS A 581 22.60 -24.90 -10.11
C LYS A 581 22.30 -24.54 -11.56
N ASP A 582 21.18 -25.06 -12.12
CA ASP A 582 20.73 -24.73 -13.46
C ASP A 582 20.07 -23.35 -13.51
N TYR A 583 20.85 -22.33 -13.17
CA TYR A 583 20.38 -20.95 -13.17
C TYR A 583 20.36 -20.31 -14.57
N GLY A 584 20.95 -20.99 -15.57
CA GLY A 584 21.06 -20.47 -16.94
C GLY A 584 21.74 -19.10 -16.97
N ARG A 585 21.20 -18.20 -17.77
CA ARG A 585 21.71 -16.81 -17.91
C ARG A 585 21.40 -15.88 -16.74
N TRP A 586 20.63 -16.36 -15.75
CA TRP A 586 20.21 -15.59 -14.58
C TRP A 586 21.19 -15.73 -13.40
N GLY A 587 22.04 -16.77 -13.45
CA GLY A 587 23.10 -16.96 -12.44
C GLY A 587 24.22 -15.94 -12.59
N ILE A 588 24.68 -15.42 -11.44
CA ILE A 588 25.78 -14.46 -11.37
C ILE A 588 26.78 -14.86 -10.28
N GLU A 589 28.00 -14.35 -10.38
CA GLU A 589 28.96 -14.38 -9.28
C GLU A 589 28.69 -13.16 -8.36
N LEU A 590 28.28 -13.43 -7.12
CA LEU A 590 28.07 -12.41 -6.11
C LEU A 590 28.72 -12.84 -4.79
N ASN A 591 29.59 -12.01 -4.23
CA ASN A 591 30.34 -12.29 -3.00
C ASN A 591 31.05 -13.65 -3.01
N GLY A 592 31.62 -14.05 -4.16
CA GLY A 592 32.36 -15.30 -4.35
C GLY A 592 31.49 -16.55 -4.44
N LYS A 593 30.19 -16.41 -4.70
CA LYS A 593 29.24 -17.53 -4.91
C LYS A 593 28.51 -17.37 -6.22
N TYR A 594 28.34 -18.47 -6.95
CA TYR A 594 27.45 -18.54 -8.10
C TYR A 594 26.01 -18.68 -7.61
N THR A 595 25.20 -17.66 -7.82
CA THR A 595 23.88 -17.49 -7.19
C THR A 595 22.89 -16.76 -8.10
N VAL A 596 21.63 -16.66 -7.68
CA VAL A 596 20.61 -15.81 -8.29
C VAL A 596 20.23 -14.73 -7.26
N PRO A 597 20.32 -13.41 -7.60
CA PRO A 597 19.83 -12.34 -6.73
C PRO A 597 18.30 -12.39 -6.65
N VAL A 598 17.74 -12.11 -5.48
CA VAL A 598 16.29 -12.21 -5.24
C VAL A 598 15.66 -10.83 -4.99
N CYS A 599 16.12 -10.13 -3.97
CA CYS A 599 15.64 -8.79 -3.65
C CYS A 599 16.81 -7.82 -3.44
N PHE A 600 16.52 -6.54 -3.55
CA PHE A 600 17.43 -5.49 -3.11
C PHE A 600 16.66 -4.33 -2.46
N ILE A 601 17.35 -3.49 -1.71
CA ILE A 601 16.81 -2.31 -1.05
C ILE A 601 17.45 -1.02 -1.55
N ALA A 602 16.67 0.05 -1.54
CA ALA A 602 17.09 1.37 -2.00
C ALA A 602 16.50 2.48 -1.12
N THR A 603 17.00 3.71 -1.31
CA THR A 603 16.62 4.90 -0.52
C THR A 603 15.42 5.66 -1.11
N ASN A 604 14.61 5.05 -1.97
CA ASN A 604 13.47 5.71 -2.56
C ASN A 604 12.37 5.95 -1.52
N HIS A 605 11.78 7.14 -1.54
CA HIS A 605 10.60 7.45 -0.71
C HIS A 605 9.36 6.79 -1.32
N THR A 606 8.79 5.80 -0.62
CA THR A 606 7.61 5.02 -1.06
C THR A 606 6.57 4.90 0.04
N THR A 607 5.32 4.65 -0.35
CA THR A 607 4.21 4.30 0.53
C THR A 607 3.32 3.26 -0.14
N GLY A 608 2.25 2.81 0.53
CA GLY A 608 1.22 1.96 -0.08
C GLY A 608 0.72 2.55 -1.40
N GLY A 609 0.44 1.70 -2.40
CA GLY A 609 0.16 2.13 -3.78
C GLY A 609 1.41 2.09 -4.69
N ASN A 610 2.63 2.23 -4.14
CA ASN A 610 3.87 1.94 -4.87
C ASN A 610 4.13 0.42 -5.07
N SER A 611 3.28 -0.44 -4.57
CA SER A 611 3.28 -1.87 -4.91
C SER A 611 3.16 -2.05 -6.42
N GLY A 612 4.09 -2.84 -7.02
CA GLY A 612 4.18 -3.05 -8.47
C GLY A 612 4.80 -1.89 -9.24
N SER A 613 5.35 -0.87 -8.59
CA SER A 613 6.01 0.24 -9.31
C SER A 613 7.31 -0.21 -9.97
N PRO A 614 7.56 0.20 -11.23
CA PRO A 614 8.84 0.00 -11.88
C PRO A 614 9.96 0.67 -11.11
N VAL A 615 11.05 -0.06 -10.89
CA VAL A 615 12.32 0.50 -10.42
C VAL A 615 13.27 0.60 -11.59
N LEU A 616 13.69 1.83 -11.89
CA LEU A 616 14.44 2.16 -13.09
C LEU A 616 15.88 2.57 -12.73
N ASN A 617 16.84 2.18 -13.57
CA ASN A 617 18.21 2.66 -13.47
C ASN A 617 18.35 4.08 -14.09
N GLY A 618 19.56 4.63 -14.03
CA GLY A 618 19.85 5.96 -14.58
C GLY A 618 19.57 6.15 -16.08
N LYS A 619 19.33 5.06 -16.83
CA LYS A 619 18.99 5.09 -18.24
C LYS A 619 17.49 4.90 -18.50
N GLY A 620 16.69 4.77 -17.44
CA GLY A 620 15.25 4.46 -17.55
C GLY A 620 14.96 3.01 -17.93
N GLU A 621 15.91 2.09 -17.71
CA GLU A 621 15.73 0.67 -17.92
C GLU A 621 15.22 0.01 -16.63
N LEU A 622 14.29 -0.93 -16.74
CA LEU A 622 13.68 -1.66 -15.61
C LEU A 622 14.72 -2.60 -14.98
N ILE A 623 14.93 -2.49 -13.67
CA ILE A 623 15.86 -3.28 -12.88
C ILE A 623 15.20 -4.06 -11.74
N GLY A 624 13.94 -3.78 -11.43
CA GLY A 624 13.18 -4.47 -10.40
C GLY A 624 11.77 -3.95 -10.27
N VAL A 625 10.98 -4.63 -9.44
CA VAL A 625 9.58 -4.31 -9.12
C VAL A 625 9.49 -4.00 -7.64
N ASN A 626 9.07 -2.80 -7.29
CA ASN A 626 8.88 -2.40 -5.90
C ASN A 626 7.68 -3.14 -5.30
N PHE A 627 7.80 -3.66 -4.07
CA PHE A 627 6.67 -4.36 -3.46
C PHE A 627 6.47 -4.08 -1.97
N ASP A 628 7.51 -3.58 -1.25
CA ASP A 628 7.42 -3.37 0.18
C ASP A 628 8.43 -2.30 0.65
N ARG A 629 8.49 -2.06 1.93
CA ARG A 629 9.51 -1.26 2.61
C ARG A 629 9.92 -1.91 3.94
N THR A 630 11.08 -1.57 4.47
CA THR A 630 11.58 -2.16 5.71
C THR A 630 10.77 -1.67 6.92
N TRP A 631 10.74 -2.46 7.99
CA TRP A 631 9.84 -2.24 9.12
C TRP A 631 9.97 -0.84 9.74
N LEU A 632 11.18 -0.38 9.98
CA LEU A 632 11.42 0.96 10.51
C LEU A 632 11.11 2.07 9.49
N SER A 633 10.91 1.74 8.22
CA SER A 633 10.53 2.69 7.17
C SER A 633 9.02 2.92 7.08
N THR A 634 8.22 2.19 7.86
CA THR A 634 6.77 2.36 7.85
C THR A 634 6.34 3.75 8.32
N MET A 635 7.16 4.42 9.14
CA MET A 635 6.94 5.82 9.57
C MET A 635 7.24 6.84 8.46
N SER A 636 7.78 6.45 7.29
CA SER A 636 8.13 7.39 6.21
C SER A 636 6.92 8.10 5.58
N ASP A 637 5.71 7.69 5.93
CA ASP A 637 4.49 8.41 5.59
C ASP A 637 4.40 9.76 6.33
N ILE A 638 5.10 9.91 7.46
CA ILE A 638 5.13 11.09 8.33
C ILE A 638 6.49 11.80 8.26
N GLU A 639 7.56 11.04 8.31
CA GLU A 639 8.94 11.55 8.27
C GLU A 639 9.84 10.57 7.52
N PHE A 640 10.34 10.98 6.34
CA PHE A 640 11.32 10.20 5.61
C PHE A 640 12.74 10.55 6.07
N ASP A 641 13.55 9.52 6.36
CA ASP A 641 14.95 9.64 6.71
C ASP A 641 15.81 8.72 5.85
N GLU A 642 16.74 9.29 5.05
CA GLU A 642 17.55 8.52 4.10
C GLU A 642 18.55 7.57 4.77
N THR A 643 18.85 7.75 6.04
CA THR A 643 19.75 6.85 6.78
C THR A 643 19.05 5.57 7.20
N LEU A 644 17.73 5.61 7.36
CA LEU A 644 16.92 4.52 7.89
C LEU A 644 15.93 3.94 6.87
N CYS A 645 15.25 4.79 6.11
CA CYS A 645 14.18 4.35 5.21
C CYS A 645 14.73 3.61 3.99
N ARG A 646 14.17 2.40 3.76
CA ARG A 646 14.47 1.57 2.59
C ARG A 646 13.17 0.98 2.05
N ASN A 647 12.99 1.09 0.75
CA ASN A 647 12.00 0.29 0.04
C ASN A 647 12.60 -1.06 -0.37
N ILE A 648 11.74 -2.08 -0.54
CA ILE A 648 12.13 -3.44 -0.89
C ILE A 648 11.67 -3.75 -2.31
N ILE A 649 12.59 -4.28 -3.12
CA ILE A 649 12.45 -4.43 -4.56
C ILE A 649 12.74 -5.88 -4.93
N CYS A 650 11.85 -6.52 -5.68
CA CYS A 650 12.10 -7.80 -6.33
C CYS A 650 13.05 -7.56 -7.53
N ASP A 651 14.22 -8.19 -7.53
CA ASP A 651 15.20 -8.05 -8.62
C ASP A 651 14.61 -8.59 -9.92
N ILE A 652 14.67 -7.83 -10.99
CA ILE A 652 14.10 -8.25 -12.27
C ILE A 652 14.70 -9.58 -12.78
N ARG A 653 15.94 -9.88 -12.40
CA ARG A 653 16.58 -11.16 -12.77
C ARG A 653 15.93 -12.34 -12.06
N TYR A 654 15.42 -12.14 -10.82
CA TYR A 654 14.66 -13.17 -10.12
C TYR A 654 13.29 -13.38 -10.76
N VAL A 655 12.61 -12.29 -11.14
CA VAL A 655 11.36 -12.36 -11.90
C VAL A 655 11.56 -13.23 -13.15
N LEU A 656 12.56 -12.90 -13.96
CA LEU A 656 12.85 -13.62 -15.21
C LEU A 656 13.35 -15.06 -14.97
N PHE A 657 14.11 -15.29 -13.91
CA PHE A 657 14.53 -16.63 -13.49
C PHE A 657 13.32 -17.51 -13.14
N VAL A 658 12.35 -16.98 -12.41
CA VAL A 658 11.13 -17.73 -12.04
C VAL A 658 10.28 -18.00 -13.29
N VAL A 659 10.11 -17.02 -14.18
CA VAL A 659 9.41 -17.18 -15.48
C VAL A 659 10.05 -18.31 -16.31
N ASP A 660 11.40 -18.35 -16.40
CA ASP A 660 12.14 -19.33 -17.18
C ASP A 660 12.18 -20.72 -16.53
N LYS A 661 12.73 -20.78 -15.31
CA LYS A 661 13.15 -22.05 -14.69
C LYS A 661 12.04 -22.73 -13.88
N VAL A 662 11.10 -21.95 -13.37
CA VAL A 662 9.95 -22.47 -12.61
C VAL A 662 8.72 -22.54 -13.51
N GLY A 663 8.39 -21.46 -14.19
CA GLY A 663 7.20 -21.34 -15.04
C GLY A 663 7.31 -21.97 -16.42
N GLY A 664 8.54 -22.09 -16.96
CA GLY A 664 8.75 -22.57 -18.33
C GLY A 664 8.23 -21.64 -19.42
N ALA A 665 7.88 -20.39 -19.08
CA ALA A 665 7.27 -19.40 -19.96
C ALA A 665 8.30 -18.49 -20.66
N GLY A 666 9.48 -19.04 -20.99
CA GLY A 666 10.56 -18.31 -21.65
C GLY A 666 10.23 -17.71 -23.02
N TRP A 667 9.11 -18.13 -23.65
CA TRP A 667 8.62 -17.53 -24.88
C TRP A 667 8.31 -16.03 -24.75
N LEU A 668 7.99 -15.56 -23.53
CA LEU A 668 7.75 -14.14 -23.24
C LEU A 668 9.01 -13.26 -23.43
N PHE A 669 10.20 -13.84 -23.38
CA PHE A 669 11.45 -13.07 -23.42
C PHE A 669 11.71 -12.44 -24.78
N GLU A 670 11.32 -13.10 -25.89
CA GLU A 670 11.42 -12.51 -27.22
C GLU A 670 10.57 -11.23 -27.30
N GLU A 671 9.36 -11.29 -26.76
CA GLU A 671 8.46 -10.14 -26.70
C GLU A 671 8.99 -9.01 -25.80
N MET A 672 9.65 -9.35 -24.67
CA MET A 672 10.30 -8.40 -23.77
C MET A 672 11.62 -7.82 -24.33
N GLY A 673 12.10 -8.34 -25.44
CA GLY A 673 13.36 -7.92 -26.08
C GLY A 673 14.62 -8.34 -25.32
N ILE A 674 14.62 -9.52 -24.65
CA ILE A 674 15.71 -10.07 -23.82
C ILE A 674 16.09 -11.49 -24.20
#